data_79297905ba6b1be3d1b664f7c6eca201
#
_entry.id   79297905ba6b1be3d1b664f7c6eca201
#
_cell.length_a   1.000
_cell.length_b   1.000
_cell.length_c   1.000
_cell.angle_alpha   90.00
_cell.angle_beta   90.00
_cell.angle_gamma   90.00
#
_symmetry.space_group_name_H-M   'P 1'
#
loop_
_entity.id
_entity.type
_entity.pdbx_description
1 polymer ?
#
loop_
_entity_poly.entity_id
_entity_poly.type
_entity_poly.pdbx_seq_one_letter_code
_entity_poly.pdbx_strand_id
1 'polypeptide(L)'
;MNDQMPRWSGADPLAKIRSLKQQAVEDGQQQELLAVPDKPLAKWENQDPIATVIPDTPLFHLARGLDYTVPARLVKKVQPGCLVSVKIGDQLAHGWVKTIRPGQPTRKRLRPISRVLSPYPLVSAASFELADQVASRYVGNLSQILTHAIPPRRAGIEKEFFAFESDNSPVENKPQVTAGRNASFAKAEPLIANYLTGKELLESLGKAKACKVVWSALPEPDKSAPFSQISQLVAFALNAPGSVLCLFPTGQLAKDFSSYWKNNAPTGAPSALEYHFELGANERYRSFLKCRFNQPRLVVGTRSAVFAPLKKVSLVLIWDEGAESYQEQSAPYWHVRQVGMLRAGNENCSLILGSFSRSPQAQALVMSSWAHELTPRKHQVQLPKIYTPEYEDRDDPTIGRVGLSSTTLQFLHHALEHGPVLIQSPRKGGRLGLSCANCLAPLRCPQCFGRVQQVREEFICNSCGHHFQFRCSRCGGQVTRAAARGNTRISEEIGAAFPKIPVINCDADNPLQRISAEPALVVSTTEQEPVAEGGYAGALLLDTGMLLSLDQIWTAEEALRRWANAAAKVAPGGGVMLSGDPGRRLALTFKQRAFSQWASQELQERAEVGIPPTAVLATIRADQLTLRKIQEVADFADAQVIGPSQIGEQFQLLVRSRLDKGEVLRQELQRIQAVASRKKWGSLKVQVDPLEL
;
A
#
# COMPACT_ATOMS: atom_id res chain seq x y z
N MET A 1 39.38 39.78 -17.56
CA MET A 1 38.47 40.44 -18.50
C MET A 1 37.06 40.11 -18.02
N ASN A 2 36.36 41.18 -17.63
CA ASN A 2 35.03 41.17 -17.06
C ASN A 2 34.00 40.67 -18.07
N ASP A 3 33.11 39.78 -17.65
CA ASP A 3 31.85 39.63 -18.33
C ASP A 3 30.72 39.79 -17.31
N GLN A 4 30.02 40.92 -17.49
CA GLN A 4 28.91 41.35 -16.67
C GLN A 4 27.64 40.62 -17.16
N MET A 5 27.00 39.86 -16.26
CA MET A 5 25.59 39.49 -16.44
C MET A 5 24.69 40.70 -16.27
N PRO A 6 23.65 40.88 -17.10
CA PRO A 6 22.72 42.00 -17.00
C PRO A 6 21.87 41.87 -15.72
N ARG A 7 21.92 42.91 -14.88
CA ARG A 7 21.01 43.08 -13.74
C ARG A 7 19.62 43.43 -14.29
N TRP A 8 18.66 42.57 -14.03
CA TRP A 8 17.24 42.87 -14.23
C TRP A 8 16.78 43.84 -13.12
N SER A 9 16.60 45.10 -13.47
CA SER A 9 15.84 46.09 -12.71
C SER A 9 14.39 46.02 -13.14
N GLY A 10 13.64 45.09 -12.54
CA GLY A 10 12.20 44.98 -12.74
C GLY A 10 11.48 45.21 -11.42
N ALA A 11 10.50 46.10 -11.42
CA ALA A 11 9.65 46.40 -10.28
C ALA A 11 9.05 45.12 -9.70
N ASP A 12 9.03 45.02 -8.37
CA ASP A 12 8.52 43.91 -7.59
C ASP A 12 7.12 43.46 -8.07
N PRO A 13 6.97 42.26 -8.67
CA PRO A 13 5.66 41.78 -9.13
C PRO A 13 4.64 41.60 -7.99
N LEU A 14 5.11 41.51 -6.75
CA LEU A 14 4.28 41.38 -5.55
C LEU A 14 3.69 42.73 -5.12
N ALA A 15 4.33 43.88 -5.46
CA ALA A 15 3.80 45.20 -5.16
C ALA A 15 2.50 45.45 -5.92
N LYS A 16 2.42 45.00 -7.18
CA LYS A 16 1.21 45.15 -8.01
C LYS A 16 0.07 44.25 -7.57
N ILE A 17 0.39 43.05 -7.03
CA ILE A 17 -0.61 42.13 -6.46
C ILE A 17 -1.12 42.67 -5.11
N ARG A 18 -0.27 43.30 -4.31
CA ARG A 18 -0.67 43.93 -3.04
C ARG A 18 -1.58 45.12 -3.28
N SER A 19 -1.32 45.99 -4.30
CA SER A 19 -2.19 47.11 -4.66
C SER A 19 -3.55 46.62 -5.19
N LEU A 20 -3.59 45.57 -5.99
CA LEU A 20 -4.85 44.95 -6.46
C LEU A 20 -5.66 44.30 -5.34
N LYS A 21 -5.00 43.71 -4.35
CA LYS A 21 -5.68 43.19 -3.14
C LYS A 21 -6.23 44.29 -2.26
N GLN A 22 -5.52 45.43 -2.12
CA GLN A 22 -5.99 46.58 -1.40
C GLN A 22 -7.19 47.25 -2.10
N GLN A 23 -7.13 47.42 -3.42
CA GLN A 23 -8.27 47.88 -4.21
C GLN A 23 -9.48 46.97 -4.15
N ALA A 24 -9.28 45.64 -4.20
CA ALA A 24 -10.38 44.67 -4.05
C ALA A 24 -11.02 44.66 -2.66
N VAL A 25 -10.26 45.03 -1.62
CA VAL A 25 -10.79 45.20 -0.25
C VAL A 25 -11.57 46.51 -0.14
N GLU A 26 -11.07 47.61 -0.74
CA GLU A 26 -11.75 48.89 -0.76
C GLU A 26 -13.01 48.87 -1.64
N ASP A 27 -12.99 48.17 -2.79
CA ASP A 27 -14.18 47.95 -3.62
C ASP A 27 -15.20 47.03 -2.91
N GLY A 28 -14.73 46.03 -2.10
CA GLY A 28 -15.59 45.19 -1.27
C GLY A 28 -16.27 45.96 -0.14
N GLN A 29 -15.59 46.96 0.45
CA GLN A 29 -16.17 47.81 1.49
C GLN A 29 -17.16 48.86 0.92
N GLN A 30 -16.97 49.29 -0.30
CA GLN A 30 -17.95 50.18 -0.98
C GLN A 30 -19.22 49.44 -1.43
N GLN A 31 -19.14 48.10 -1.67
CA GLN A 31 -20.34 47.30 -1.95
C GLN A 31 -21.15 46.97 -0.70
N GLU A 32 -20.58 47.05 0.50
CA GLU A 32 -21.35 46.91 1.77
C GLU A 32 -22.21 48.15 2.10
N LEU A 33 -21.94 49.32 1.47
CA LEU A 33 -22.69 50.55 1.69
C LEU A 33 -23.96 50.70 0.81
N LEU A 34 -24.17 49.80 -0.14
CA LEU A 34 -25.43 49.63 -0.85
C LEU A 34 -26.21 48.46 -0.22
N ALA A 35 -26.69 48.66 0.99
CA ALA A 35 -27.61 47.68 1.64
C ALA A 35 -28.88 47.59 0.78
N VAL A 36 -28.90 46.61 -0.11
CA VAL A 36 -30.16 46.11 -0.65
C VAL A 36 -30.95 45.59 0.55
N PRO A 37 -32.18 46.06 0.81
CA PRO A 37 -32.96 45.61 1.97
C PRO A 37 -33.04 44.07 1.90
N ASP A 38 -32.60 43.43 2.96
CA ASP A 38 -32.64 42.00 3.14
C ASP A 38 -34.09 41.54 2.99
N LYS A 39 -34.51 41.18 1.77
CA LYS A 39 -35.73 40.38 1.61
C LYS A 39 -35.52 39.14 2.43
N PRO A 40 -36.36 38.83 3.42
CA PRO A 40 -36.21 37.63 4.22
C PRO A 40 -36.16 36.44 3.27
N LEU A 41 -35.00 35.80 3.22
CA LEU A 41 -34.78 34.61 2.36
C LEU A 41 -35.86 33.61 2.77
N ALA A 42 -36.78 33.29 1.83
CA ALA A 42 -37.87 32.36 2.07
C ALA A 42 -37.29 31.07 2.67
N LYS A 43 -37.66 30.79 3.91
CA LYS A 43 -37.30 29.54 4.58
C LYS A 43 -38.32 28.49 4.17
N TRP A 44 -37.84 27.36 3.65
CA TRP A 44 -38.69 26.21 3.37
C TRP A 44 -38.87 25.43 4.65
N GLU A 45 -40.12 25.31 5.11
CA GLU A 45 -40.46 24.46 6.25
C GLU A 45 -40.45 23.00 5.82
N ASN A 46 -39.63 22.20 6.48
CA ASN A 46 -39.57 20.74 6.30
C ASN A 46 -40.09 20.09 7.58
N GLN A 47 -41.28 19.52 7.49
CA GLN A 47 -41.86 18.71 8.58
C GLN A 47 -41.25 17.31 8.65
N ASP A 48 -40.89 16.77 7.49
CA ASP A 48 -40.23 15.47 7.37
C ASP A 48 -38.77 15.52 7.90
N PRO A 49 -38.27 14.43 8.50
CA PRO A 49 -36.87 14.34 8.91
C PRO A 49 -35.91 14.58 7.72
N ILE A 50 -34.76 15.14 8.03
CA ILE A 50 -33.72 15.43 7.02
C ILE A 50 -32.57 14.44 7.18
N ALA A 51 -32.24 13.73 6.10
CA ALA A 51 -31.08 12.83 6.01
C ALA A 51 -29.95 13.49 5.24
N THR A 52 -28.76 13.51 5.81
CA THR A 52 -27.52 13.82 5.06
C THR A 52 -27.04 12.54 4.39
N VAL A 53 -26.99 12.55 3.06
CA VAL A 53 -26.59 11.40 2.23
C VAL A 53 -25.27 11.69 1.57
N ILE A 54 -24.32 10.77 1.70
CA ILE A 54 -23.05 10.77 0.94
C ILE A 54 -23.32 10.06 -0.38
N PRO A 55 -23.41 10.79 -1.51
CA PRO A 55 -23.68 10.16 -2.78
C PRO A 55 -22.46 9.43 -3.32
N ASP A 56 -22.68 8.31 -3.95
CA ASP A 56 -21.64 7.55 -4.65
C ASP A 56 -21.28 8.25 -5.97
N THR A 57 -20.36 9.21 -5.83
CA THR A 57 -19.91 10.06 -6.95
C THR A 57 -18.47 10.55 -6.70
N PRO A 58 -17.64 10.64 -7.74
CA PRO A 58 -16.29 11.18 -7.61
C PRO A 58 -16.24 12.71 -7.48
N LEU A 59 -17.38 13.40 -7.44
CA LEU A 59 -17.45 14.87 -7.43
C LEU A 59 -17.05 15.44 -6.07
N PHE A 60 -15.88 16.06 -5.98
CA PHE A 60 -15.31 16.59 -4.74
C PHE A 60 -16.16 17.68 -4.07
N HIS A 61 -16.86 18.50 -4.84
CA HIS A 61 -17.76 19.53 -4.26
C HIS A 61 -18.99 18.93 -3.56
N LEU A 62 -19.26 17.64 -3.72
CA LEU A 62 -20.34 16.88 -3.05
C LEU A 62 -19.81 15.96 -1.92
N ALA A 63 -18.51 16.00 -1.62
CA ALA A 63 -17.86 15.09 -0.66
C ALA A 63 -18.44 15.17 0.76
N ARG A 64 -18.97 16.32 1.16
CA ARG A 64 -19.60 16.52 2.49
C ARG A 64 -21.01 15.97 2.57
N GLY A 65 -21.56 15.44 1.48
CA GLY A 65 -22.93 14.96 1.38
C GLY A 65 -23.95 16.05 1.01
N LEU A 66 -25.15 15.60 0.75
CA LEU A 66 -26.30 16.44 0.42
C LEU A 66 -27.47 16.10 1.36
N ASP A 67 -28.26 17.10 1.67
CA ASP A 67 -29.46 16.95 2.50
C ASP A 67 -30.68 16.60 1.66
N TYR A 68 -31.47 15.63 2.14
CA TYR A 68 -32.69 15.16 1.53
C TYR A 68 -33.78 15.01 2.61
N THR A 69 -35.04 15.27 2.27
CA THR A 69 -36.15 14.91 3.17
C THR A 69 -36.40 13.40 3.13
N VAL A 70 -36.81 12.85 4.27
CA VAL A 70 -37.21 11.44 4.41
C VAL A 70 -38.72 11.36 4.38
N PRO A 71 -39.36 10.96 3.28
CA PRO A 71 -40.81 10.88 3.17
C PRO A 71 -41.40 9.96 4.25
N ALA A 72 -42.59 10.28 4.80
CA ALA A 72 -43.24 9.52 5.86
C ALA A 72 -43.28 8.00 5.64
N ARG A 73 -43.52 7.57 4.38
CA ARG A 73 -43.51 6.14 3.98
C ARG A 73 -42.14 5.45 4.13
N LEU A 74 -41.05 6.20 4.23
CA LEU A 74 -39.68 5.68 4.32
C LEU A 74 -39.07 5.84 5.69
N VAL A 75 -39.66 6.61 6.62
CA VAL A 75 -39.10 6.92 7.94
C VAL A 75 -38.70 5.67 8.73
N LYS A 76 -39.53 4.61 8.68
CA LYS A 76 -39.22 3.35 9.39
C LYS A 76 -38.09 2.53 8.75
N LYS A 77 -37.70 2.85 7.51
CA LYS A 77 -36.69 2.09 6.73
C LYS A 77 -35.39 2.83 6.55
N VAL A 78 -35.38 4.15 6.77
CA VAL A 78 -34.18 4.98 6.62
C VAL A 78 -33.52 5.14 7.99
N GLN A 79 -32.27 4.73 8.09
CA GLN A 79 -31.45 4.88 9.29
C GLN A 79 -30.00 5.18 8.89
N PRO A 80 -29.16 5.75 9.77
CA PRO A 80 -27.76 5.94 9.49
C PRO A 80 -27.08 4.63 9.07
N GLY A 81 -26.29 4.70 8.00
CA GLY A 81 -25.61 3.54 7.41
C GLY A 81 -26.41 2.76 6.37
N CYS A 82 -27.68 3.07 6.14
CA CYS A 82 -28.45 2.43 5.07
C CYS A 82 -28.10 2.98 3.69
N LEU A 83 -28.35 2.18 2.64
CA LEU A 83 -28.13 2.56 1.23
C LEU A 83 -29.44 3.02 0.62
N VAL A 84 -29.41 4.22 0.04
CA VAL A 84 -30.57 4.86 -0.58
C VAL A 84 -30.30 5.26 -2.02
N SER A 85 -31.37 5.50 -2.77
CA SER A 85 -31.30 6.14 -4.09
C SER A 85 -31.85 7.56 -3.99
N VAL A 86 -31.08 8.52 -4.47
CA VAL A 86 -31.37 9.96 -4.44
C VAL A 86 -31.18 10.59 -5.81
N LYS A 87 -31.79 11.75 -6.05
CA LYS A 87 -31.57 12.52 -7.28
C LYS A 87 -30.52 13.61 -7.06
N ILE A 88 -29.50 13.64 -7.94
CA ILE A 88 -28.54 14.74 -8.05
C ILE A 88 -28.73 15.39 -9.43
N GLY A 89 -29.20 16.62 -9.46
CA GLY A 89 -29.73 17.17 -10.70
C GLY A 89 -30.92 16.30 -11.16
N ASP A 90 -30.88 15.79 -12.39
CA ASP A 90 -31.92 14.91 -12.93
C ASP A 90 -31.51 13.44 -12.95
N GLN A 91 -30.30 13.12 -12.50
CA GLN A 91 -29.77 11.76 -12.46
C GLN A 91 -30.03 11.08 -11.12
N LEU A 92 -30.35 9.77 -11.16
CA LEU A 92 -30.41 8.95 -9.98
C LEU A 92 -28.99 8.49 -9.59
N ALA A 93 -28.65 8.69 -8.32
CA ALA A 93 -27.42 8.21 -7.73
C ALA A 93 -27.72 7.34 -6.49
N HIS A 94 -26.84 6.43 -6.17
CA HIS A 94 -26.84 5.74 -4.88
C HIS A 94 -26.14 6.60 -3.85
N GLY A 95 -26.43 6.38 -2.55
CA GLY A 95 -25.72 7.09 -1.50
C GLY A 95 -25.98 6.46 -0.14
N TRP A 96 -25.05 6.72 0.77
CA TRP A 96 -25.08 6.24 2.15
C TRP A 96 -25.66 7.32 3.06
N VAL A 97 -26.65 6.99 3.87
CA VAL A 97 -27.18 7.89 4.88
C VAL A 97 -26.16 8.04 6.01
N LYS A 98 -25.58 9.25 6.17
CA LYS A 98 -24.60 9.53 7.22
C LYS A 98 -25.28 9.88 8.53
N THR A 99 -26.25 10.81 8.48
CA THR A 99 -26.97 11.28 9.68
C THR A 99 -28.44 11.53 9.33
N ILE A 100 -29.30 11.50 10.36
CA ILE A 100 -30.69 11.90 10.27
C ILE A 100 -30.95 12.87 11.42
N ARG A 101 -31.66 13.97 11.12
CA ARG A 101 -32.06 14.99 12.07
C ARG A 101 -33.54 15.35 11.90
N PRO A 102 -34.21 15.91 12.93
CA PRO A 102 -35.58 16.39 12.82
C PRO A 102 -35.75 17.40 11.69
N GLY A 103 -36.95 17.49 11.16
CA GLY A 103 -37.31 18.51 10.18
C GLY A 103 -37.06 19.90 10.71
N GLN A 104 -36.51 20.78 9.88
CA GLN A 104 -36.23 22.18 10.22
C GLN A 104 -36.30 23.06 8.99
N PRO A 105 -36.54 24.36 9.10
CA PRO A 105 -36.53 25.28 7.99
C PRO A 105 -35.17 25.31 7.31
N THR A 106 -35.15 25.25 5.98
CA THR A 106 -33.94 25.29 5.15
C THR A 106 -33.99 26.46 4.16
N ARG A 107 -32.83 26.96 3.75
CA ARG A 107 -32.71 28.03 2.74
C ARG A 107 -33.15 27.59 1.34
N LYS A 108 -33.12 26.29 1.06
CA LYS A 108 -33.48 25.70 -0.24
C LYS A 108 -34.48 24.57 -0.03
N ARG A 109 -35.39 24.38 -0.98
CA ARG A 109 -36.26 23.22 -1.01
C ARG A 109 -35.45 21.95 -1.16
N LEU A 110 -35.54 21.03 -0.18
CA LEU A 110 -34.86 19.75 -0.23
C LEU A 110 -35.64 18.77 -1.13
N ARG A 111 -34.90 17.94 -1.85
CA ARG A 111 -35.48 16.82 -2.59
C ARG A 111 -35.73 15.64 -1.65
N PRO A 112 -36.75 14.82 -1.90
CA PRO A 112 -36.97 13.61 -1.09
C PRO A 112 -36.02 12.48 -1.50
N ILE A 113 -35.71 11.57 -0.56
CA ILE A 113 -35.13 10.24 -0.86
C ILE A 113 -36.11 9.50 -1.78
N SER A 114 -35.61 8.97 -2.90
CA SER A 114 -36.42 8.27 -3.91
C SER A 114 -36.87 6.90 -3.42
N ARG A 115 -35.90 6.08 -2.95
CA ARG A 115 -36.16 4.74 -2.39
C ARG A 115 -35.02 4.28 -1.48
N VAL A 116 -35.30 3.31 -0.62
CA VAL A 116 -34.28 2.59 0.16
C VAL A 116 -33.86 1.37 -0.63
N LEU A 117 -32.56 1.23 -0.85
CA LEU A 117 -31.97 0.07 -1.55
C LEU A 117 -31.63 -1.04 -0.56
N SER A 118 -31.01 -0.68 0.57
CA SER A 118 -30.79 -1.57 1.73
C SER A 118 -31.25 -0.85 3.00
N PRO A 119 -32.20 -1.43 3.74
CA PRO A 119 -32.67 -0.83 5.01
C PRO A 119 -31.70 -1.08 6.18
N TYR A 120 -30.72 -1.95 5.99
CA TYR A 120 -29.77 -2.34 7.03
C TYR A 120 -28.67 -1.31 7.20
N PRO A 121 -28.17 -1.07 8.43
CA PRO A 121 -27.09 -0.12 8.69
C PRO A 121 -25.73 -0.74 8.33
N LEU A 122 -25.47 -0.89 7.03
CA LEU A 122 -24.26 -1.51 6.51
C LEU A 122 -22.99 -0.73 6.90
N VAL A 123 -23.07 0.59 6.97
CA VAL A 123 -21.96 1.47 7.38
C VAL A 123 -22.18 1.92 8.82
N SER A 124 -21.22 1.62 9.69
CA SER A 124 -21.24 2.11 11.07
C SER A 124 -20.73 3.55 11.19
N ALA A 125 -21.01 4.23 12.30
CA ALA A 125 -20.43 5.55 12.58
C ALA A 125 -18.89 5.49 12.59
N ALA A 126 -18.30 4.46 13.20
CA ALA A 126 -16.85 4.24 13.21
C ALA A 126 -16.28 4.01 11.79
N SER A 127 -17.04 3.31 10.91
CA SER A 127 -16.64 3.14 9.51
C SER A 127 -16.66 4.46 8.74
N PHE A 128 -17.65 5.33 8.98
CA PHE A 128 -17.68 6.67 8.40
C PHE A 128 -16.51 7.52 8.90
N GLU A 129 -16.22 7.48 10.20
CA GLU A 129 -15.12 8.24 10.79
C GLU A 129 -13.77 7.80 10.24
N LEU A 130 -13.50 6.49 10.21
CA LEU A 130 -12.26 5.96 9.60
C LEU A 130 -12.16 6.36 8.13
N ALA A 131 -13.23 6.22 7.37
CA ALA A 131 -13.22 6.58 5.95
C ALA A 131 -12.99 8.09 5.72
N ASP A 132 -13.52 8.96 6.57
CA ASP A 132 -13.33 10.40 6.52
C ASP A 132 -11.87 10.79 6.85
N GLN A 133 -11.28 10.16 7.86
CA GLN A 133 -9.86 10.35 8.21
C GLN A 133 -8.93 9.89 7.08
N VAL A 134 -9.21 8.74 6.45
CA VAL A 134 -8.44 8.25 5.30
C VAL A 134 -8.60 9.19 4.11
N ALA A 135 -9.82 9.66 3.83
CA ALA A 135 -10.08 10.65 2.78
C ALA A 135 -9.32 11.95 3.03
N SER A 136 -9.29 12.45 4.25
CA SER A 136 -8.51 13.63 4.64
C SER A 136 -7.01 13.41 4.46
N ARG A 137 -6.49 12.27 4.91
CA ARG A 137 -5.05 11.93 4.81
C ARG A 137 -4.55 11.85 3.38
N TYR A 138 -5.38 11.32 2.46
CA TYR A 138 -5.01 11.08 1.07
C TYR A 138 -5.66 12.05 0.08
N VAL A 139 -6.22 13.16 0.58
CA VAL A 139 -6.85 14.19 -0.26
C VAL A 139 -7.94 13.59 -1.17
N GLY A 140 -8.66 12.61 -0.64
CA GLY A 140 -9.73 11.89 -1.32
C GLY A 140 -11.12 12.40 -1.00
N ASN A 141 -12.11 11.76 -1.63
CA ASN A 141 -13.52 11.93 -1.33
C ASN A 141 -13.98 10.76 -0.43
N LEU A 142 -14.81 11.06 0.58
CA LEU A 142 -15.40 10.05 1.47
C LEU A 142 -16.07 8.90 0.69
N SER A 143 -16.80 9.21 -0.38
CA SER A 143 -17.43 8.22 -1.27
C SER A 143 -16.42 7.24 -1.87
N GLN A 144 -15.25 7.72 -2.31
CA GLN A 144 -14.19 6.86 -2.87
C GLN A 144 -13.71 5.84 -1.84
N ILE A 145 -13.50 6.27 -0.59
CA ILE A 145 -13.07 5.35 0.48
C ILE A 145 -14.18 4.34 0.78
N LEU A 146 -15.45 4.77 0.86
CA LEU A 146 -16.56 3.86 1.09
C LEU A 146 -16.70 2.82 -0.03
N THR A 147 -16.46 3.19 -1.28
CA THR A 147 -16.46 2.26 -2.42
C THR A 147 -15.33 1.22 -2.32
N HIS A 148 -14.16 1.58 -1.76
CA HIS A 148 -13.08 0.62 -1.51
C HIS A 148 -13.33 -0.24 -0.25
N ALA A 149 -13.98 0.33 0.76
CA ALA A 149 -14.25 -0.33 2.04
C ALA A 149 -15.41 -1.33 1.97
N ILE A 150 -16.40 -1.07 1.11
CA ILE A 150 -17.66 -1.81 1.06
C ILE A 150 -17.73 -2.53 -0.30
N PRO A 151 -17.78 -3.87 -0.33
CA PRO A 151 -17.93 -4.59 -1.59
C PRO A 151 -19.28 -4.26 -2.24
N PRO A 152 -19.36 -4.32 -3.59
CA PRO A 152 -20.60 -4.08 -4.31
C PRO A 152 -21.75 -4.92 -3.77
N ARG A 153 -22.88 -4.26 -3.49
CA ARG A 153 -24.05 -4.89 -2.90
C ARG A 153 -24.57 -6.06 -3.73
N ARG A 154 -24.88 -7.18 -3.07
CA ARG A 154 -25.50 -8.37 -3.62
C ARG A 154 -26.86 -8.59 -2.94
N ALA A 155 -27.94 -8.08 -3.57
CA ALA A 155 -29.28 -8.07 -2.97
C ALA A 155 -29.80 -9.47 -2.59
N GLY A 156 -29.49 -10.51 -3.40
CA GLY A 156 -29.83 -11.90 -3.10
C GLY A 156 -29.13 -12.40 -1.84
N ILE A 157 -27.81 -12.18 -1.74
CA ILE A 157 -27.03 -12.58 -0.57
C ILE A 157 -27.48 -11.82 0.69
N GLU A 158 -27.80 -10.53 0.57
CA GLU A 158 -28.31 -9.73 1.67
C GLU A 158 -29.64 -10.28 2.20
N LYS A 159 -30.57 -10.59 1.28
CA LYS A 159 -31.86 -11.18 1.64
C LYS A 159 -31.70 -12.55 2.32
N GLU A 160 -30.87 -13.42 1.76
CA GLU A 160 -30.54 -14.74 2.32
C GLU A 160 -29.94 -14.62 3.71
N PHE A 161 -28.96 -13.72 3.91
CA PHE A 161 -28.28 -13.51 5.19
C PHE A 161 -29.26 -13.10 6.30
N PHE A 162 -30.13 -12.12 6.06
CA PHE A 162 -31.08 -11.64 7.06
C PHE A 162 -32.30 -12.54 7.21
N ALA A 163 -32.72 -13.34 6.20
CA ALA A 163 -33.75 -14.34 6.36
C ALA A 163 -33.29 -15.47 7.31
N PHE A 164 -32.06 -15.95 7.13
CA PHE A 164 -31.47 -16.96 8.00
C PHE A 164 -31.34 -16.52 9.45
N GLU A 165 -31.06 -15.23 9.70
CA GLU A 165 -31.01 -14.68 11.06
C GLU A 165 -32.41 -14.47 11.69
N SER A 166 -33.46 -14.26 10.87
CA SER A 166 -34.82 -14.12 11.39
C SER A 166 -35.48 -15.46 11.78
N ASP A 167 -35.12 -16.54 11.11
CA ASP A 167 -35.62 -17.89 11.41
C ASP A 167 -34.89 -18.54 12.59
N ASN A 168 -33.62 -18.21 12.76
CA ASN A 168 -32.90 -18.48 13.98
C ASN A 168 -33.14 -17.29 14.90
N SER A 169 -34.28 -17.29 15.65
CA SER A 169 -34.49 -16.39 16.81
C SER A 169 -33.18 -16.25 17.58
N PRO A 170 -32.89 -15.06 18.17
CA PRO A 170 -31.64 -14.89 18.87
C PRO A 170 -31.64 -15.91 20.02
N VAL A 171 -31.14 -17.13 19.74
CA VAL A 171 -30.36 -17.78 20.76
C VAL A 171 -29.41 -16.67 21.13
N GLU A 172 -29.59 -16.09 22.31
CA GLU A 172 -28.57 -15.32 22.94
C GLU A 172 -27.26 -16.11 22.72
N ASN A 173 -26.62 -15.87 21.59
CA ASN A 173 -25.20 -16.02 21.48
C ASN A 173 -24.67 -14.90 22.39
N LYS A 174 -24.95 -15.03 23.68
CA LYS A 174 -23.95 -14.75 24.67
C LYS A 174 -22.71 -15.26 23.99
N PRO A 175 -21.73 -14.39 23.65
CA PRO A 175 -20.44 -14.88 23.27
C PRO A 175 -20.23 -16.01 24.27
N GLN A 176 -20.19 -17.25 23.82
CA GLN A 176 -19.59 -18.28 24.63
C GLN A 176 -18.14 -17.81 24.82
N VAL A 177 -18.03 -16.81 25.68
CA VAL A 177 -16.92 -16.62 26.55
C VAL A 177 -16.98 -17.80 27.52
N THR A 178 -16.93 -19.00 27.02
CA THR A 178 -16.05 -19.94 27.63
C THR A 178 -14.69 -19.27 27.43
N ALA A 179 -14.42 -18.34 28.35
CA ALA A 179 -13.07 -18.10 28.76
C ALA A 179 -12.47 -19.49 29.02
N GLY A 180 -12.00 -20.12 27.99
CA GLY A 180 -10.94 -21.08 28.03
C GLY A 180 -9.74 -20.29 28.57
N ARG A 181 -9.80 -19.98 29.86
CA ARG A 181 -8.71 -19.44 30.67
C ARG A 181 -7.56 -20.43 30.72
N ASN A 182 -7.23 -21.15 29.72
CA ASN A 182 -6.06 -21.99 29.53
C ASN A 182 -6.20 -22.64 28.15
N ALA A 183 -6.11 -21.88 27.06
CA ALA A 183 -5.58 -22.43 25.84
C ALA A 183 -4.09 -22.69 26.14
N SER A 184 -3.83 -23.86 26.73
CA SER A 184 -2.50 -24.37 26.95
C SER A 184 -1.90 -24.59 25.59
N PHE A 185 -1.11 -23.64 25.09
CA PHE A 185 -0.17 -23.94 24.03
C PHE A 185 0.68 -25.10 24.54
N ALA A 186 0.58 -26.24 23.85
CA ALA A 186 1.31 -27.46 24.20
C ALA A 186 2.77 -27.10 24.53
N LYS A 187 3.22 -27.47 25.67
CA LYS A 187 4.55 -27.63 26.29
C LYS A 187 5.82 -27.03 25.64
N ALA A 188 5.77 -26.44 24.43
CA ALA A 188 6.90 -25.75 23.81
C ALA A 188 6.82 -24.24 24.13
N GLU A 189 7.93 -23.67 24.54
CA GLU A 189 8.03 -22.23 24.78
C GLU A 189 7.67 -21.47 23.47
N PRO A 190 6.81 -20.43 23.53
CA PRO A 190 6.40 -19.72 22.33
C PRO A 190 7.60 -19.15 21.57
N LEU A 191 7.67 -19.35 20.25
CA LEU A 191 8.74 -18.81 19.41
C LEU A 191 8.92 -17.29 19.59
N ILE A 192 7.81 -16.57 19.76
CA ILE A 192 7.82 -15.11 20.02
C ILE A 192 8.48 -14.78 21.37
N ALA A 193 8.42 -15.65 22.37
CA ALA A 193 9.10 -15.42 23.65
C ALA A 193 10.63 -15.36 23.52
N ASN A 194 11.19 -15.89 22.42
CA ASN A 194 12.62 -15.86 22.11
C ASN A 194 13.09 -14.49 21.52
N TYR A 195 12.18 -13.59 21.25
CA TYR A 195 12.49 -12.20 20.88
C TYR A 195 12.85 -11.37 22.11
N LEU A 196 13.54 -10.23 21.91
CA LEU A 196 14.02 -9.41 23.03
C LEU A 196 12.90 -8.96 23.97
N THR A 197 11.77 -8.52 23.43
CA THR A 197 10.58 -8.08 24.19
C THR A 197 9.36 -8.98 23.91
N GLY A 198 9.62 -10.23 23.55
CA GLY A 198 8.57 -11.15 23.08
C GLY A 198 7.58 -11.55 24.18
N LYS A 199 8.09 -11.82 25.40
CA LYS A 199 7.24 -12.19 26.55
C LYS A 199 6.30 -11.05 26.94
N GLU A 200 6.82 -9.84 27.03
CA GLU A 200 6.08 -8.62 27.35
C GLU A 200 5.00 -8.32 26.28
N LEU A 201 5.33 -8.55 25.01
CA LEU A 201 4.36 -8.43 23.93
C LEU A 201 3.20 -9.43 24.09
N LEU A 202 3.50 -10.70 24.27
CA LEU A 202 2.47 -11.74 24.44
C LEU A 202 1.57 -11.46 25.65
N GLU A 203 2.13 -11.02 26.77
CA GLU A 203 1.34 -10.61 27.94
C GLU A 203 0.46 -9.40 27.63
N SER A 204 0.98 -8.40 26.94
CA SER A 204 0.22 -7.20 26.57
C SER A 204 -0.95 -7.56 25.67
N LEU A 205 -0.75 -8.41 24.68
CA LEU A 205 -1.81 -8.90 23.78
C LEU A 205 -2.90 -9.64 24.57
N GLY A 206 -2.51 -10.55 25.46
CA GLY A 206 -3.44 -11.35 26.28
C GLY A 206 -4.26 -10.51 27.27
N LYS A 207 -3.71 -9.39 27.73
CA LYS A 207 -4.37 -8.46 28.69
C LYS A 207 -5.14 -7.31 27.98
N ALA A 208 -5.27 -7.32 26.66
CA ALA A 208 -5.84 -6.22 25.87
C ALA A 208 -5.13 -4.86 26.08
N LYS A 209 -3.86 -4.85 26.46
CA LYS A 209 -3.06 -3.63 26.54
C LYS A 209 -2.57 -3.28 25.13
N ALA A 210 -3.12 -2.20 24.59
CA ALA A 210 -2.76 -1.77 23.24
C ALA A 210 -1.26 -1.49 23.12
N CYS A 211 -0.63 -2.10 22.15
CA CYS A 211 0.79 -1.92 21.83
C CYS A 211 0.97 -1.73 20.32
N LYS A 212 2.00 -0.99 19.94
CA LYS A 212 2.36 -0.74 18.54
C LYS A 212 3.77 -1.28 18.33
N VAL A 213 3.92 -2.21 17.40
CA VAL A 213 5.15 -2.99 17.25
C VAL A 213 5.57 -3.07 15.79
N VAL A 214 6.85 -2.88 15.54
CA VAL A 214 7.51 -3.19 14.27
C VAL A 214 8.33 -4.45 14.49
N TRP A 215 7.96 -5.51 13.78
CA TRP A 215 8.45 -6.86 13.99
C TRP A 215 9.37 -7.31 12.86
N SER A 216 10.64 -7.61 13.19
CA SER A 216 11.59 -8.29 12.31
C SER A 216 11.47 -9.79 12.50
N ALA A 217 10.76 -10.45 11.59
CA ALA A 217 10.42 -11.87 11.72
C ALA A 217 11.61 -12.80 11.43
N LEU A 218 11.62 -13.95 12.06
CA LEU A 218 12.51 -15.06 11.70
C LEU A 218 11.88 -15.90 10.59
N PRO A 219 12.68 -16.42 9.64
CA PRO A 219 12.17 -17.25 8.56
C PRO A 219 11.65 -18.61 9.04
N GLU A 220 10.67 -19.12 8.34
CA GLU A 220 10.16 -20.50 8.40
C GLU A 220 10.22 -21.07 6.97
N PRO A 221 11.34 -21.68 6.55
CA PRO A 221 11.63 -21.96 5.14
C PRO A 221 10.65 -22.92 4.45
N ASP A 222 10.00 -23.78 5.21
CA ASP A 222 8.97 -24.73 4.77
C ASP A 222 7.56 -24.12 4.65
N LYS A 223 7.44 -22.81 4.84
CA LYS A 223 6.18 -22.04 4.81
C LYS A 223 6.29 -20.81 3.93
N SER A 224 5.15 -20.36 3.43
CA SER A 224 5.06 -19.15 2.61
C SER A 224 5.31 -17.85 3.40
N ALA A 225 5.12 -17.89 4.73
CA ALA A 225 5.36 -16.79 5.67
C ALA A 225 5.60 -17.41 7.09
N PRO A 226 5.97 -16.63 8.11
CA PRO A 226 6.22 -17.14 9.45
C PRO A 226 4.92 -17.47 10.19
N PHE A 227 4.17 -18.44 9.66
CA PHE A 227 2.82 -18.76 10.10
C PHE A 227 2.76 -19.27 11.54
N SER A 228 3.80 -19.96 12.02
CA SER A 228 3.86 -20.42 13.41
C SER A 228 3.91 -19.22 14.36
N GLN A 229 4.74 -18.22 14.04
CA GLN A 229 4.90 -17.00 14.83
C GLN A 229 3.63 -16.11 14.76
N ILE A 230 3.06 -15.94 13.56
CA ILE A 230 1.79 -15.21 13.39
C ILE A 230 0.68 -15.88 14.19
N SER A 231 0.59 -17.21 14.12
CA SER A 231 -0.41 -18.01 14.84
C SER A 231 -0.33 -17.80 16.36
N GLN A 232 0.87 -17.71 16.92
CA GLN A 232 1.08 -17.42 18.34
C GLN A 232 0.60 -16.02 18.71
N LEU A 233 0.96 -14.98 17.94
CA LEU A 233 0.51 -13.61 18.15
C LEU A 233 -1.02 -13.53 18.12
N VAL A 234 -1.65 -14.18 17.13
CA VAL A 234 -3.10 -14.26 16.97
C VAL A 234 -3.75 -14.94 18.17
N ALA A 235 -3.24 -16.09 18.58
CA ALA A 235 -3.82 -16.86 19.67
C ALA A 235 -3.77 -16.08 21.01
N PHE A 236 -2.64 -15.42 21.30
CA PHE A 236 -2.54 -14.57 22.49
C PHE A 236 -3.51 -13.37 22.43
N ALA A 237 -3.63 -12.73 21.28
CA ALA A 237 -4.57 -11.62 21.09
C ALA A 237 -6.04 -12.05 21.20
N LEU A 238 -6.37 -13.31 20.87
CA LEU A 238 -7.71 -13.87 21.00
C LEU A 238 -8.12 -14.14 22.47
N ASN A 239 -7.18 -14.14 23.42
CA ASN A 239 -7.53 -14.16 24.85
C ASN A 239 -8.17 -12.86 25.32
N ALA A 240 -7.86 -11.75 24.63
CA ALA A 240 -8.49 -10.46 24.86
C ALA A 240 -9.88 -10.35 24.20
N PRO A 241 -10.80 -9.52 24.74
CA PRO A 241 -12.08 -9.28 24.10
C PRO A 241 -11.89 -8.43 22.83
N GLY A 242 -12.49 -8.85 21.73
CA GLY A 242 -12.44 -8.19 20.42
C GLY A 242 -12.06 -9.14 19.31
N SER A 243 -11.98 -8.63 18.10
CA SER A 243 -11.59 -9.35 16.90
C SER A 243 -10.11 -9.14 16.60
N VAL A 244 -9.47 -10.16 16.05
CA VAL A 244 -8.11 -10.07 15.47
C VAL A 244 -8.24 -9.95 13.96
N LEU A 245 -7.56 -8.98 13.38
CA LEU A 245 -7.50 -8.73 11.95
C LEU A 245 -6.08 -8.99 11.44
N CYS A 246 -5.91 -10.05 10.63
CA CYS A 246 -4.65 -10.40 9.99
C CYS A 246 -4.68 -10.05 8.51
N LEU A 247 -3.72 -9.26 8.05
CA LEU A 247 -3.63 -8.79 6.68
C LEU A 247 -2.38 -9.35 6.00
N PHE A 248 -2.58 -9.90 4.82
CA PHE A 248 -1.55 -10.48 3.98
C PHE A 248 -1.50 -9.76 2.62
N PRO A 249 -0.33 -9.70 1.96
CA PRO A 249 -0.19 -8.99 0.69
C PRO A 249 -0.97 -9.62 -0.46
N THR A 250 -1.25 -10.94 -0.40
CA THR A 250 -1.98 -11.69 -1.43
C THR A 250 -3.09 -12.55 -0.83
N GLY A 251 -4.14 -12.85 -1.61
CA GLY A 251 -5.22 -13.75 -1.20
C GLY A 251 -4.71 -15.18 -1.01
N GLN A 252 -3.71 -15.62 -1.77
CA GLN A 252 -3.11 -16.93 -1.58
C GLN A 252 -2.46 -17.08 -0.20
N LEU A 253 -1.65 -16.09 0.23
CA LEU A 253 -1.07 -16.12 1.59
C LEU A 253 -2.14 -16.07 2.68
N ALA A 254 -3.24 -15.35 2.47
CA ALA A 254 -4.38 -15.34 3.38
C ALA A 254 -5.03 -16.73 3.51
N LYS A 255 -5.23 -17.43 2.40
CA LYS A 255 -5.75 -18.82 2.36
C LYS A 255 -4.78 -19.79 3.02
N ASP A 256 -3.48 -19.69 2.72
CA ASP A 256 -2.45 -20.54 3.29
C ASP A 256 -2.41 -20.40 4.82
N PHE A 257 -2.49 -19.17 5.33
CA PHE A 257 -2.58 -18.92 6.76
C PHE A 257 -3.89 -19.45 7.36
N SER A 258 -5.03 -19.25 6.70
CA SER A 258 -6.32 -19.81 7.17
C SER A 258 -6.28 -21.32 7.27
N SER A 259 -5.65 -22.00 6.29
CA SER A 259 -5.44 -23.44 6.29
C SER A 259 -4.47 -23.87 7.38
N TYR A 260 -3.37 -23.14 7.55
CA TYR A 260 -2.41 -23.37 8.63
C TYR A 260 -3.08 -23.23 10.00
N TRP A 261 -3.85 -22.15 10.23
CA TRP A 261 -4.60 -21.90 11.45
C TRP A 261 -5.59 -23.03 11.75
N LYS A 262 -6.37 -23.46 10.75
CA LYS A 262 -7.33 -24.57 10.91
C LYS A 262 -6.67 -25.84 11.44
N ASN A 263 -5.44 -26.15 11.02
CA ASN A 263 -4.74 -27.38 11.36
C ASN A 263 -3.89 -27.29 12.63
N ASN A 264 -3.46 -26.09 13.02
CA ASN A 264 -2.46 -25.87 14.08
C ASN A 264 -2.93 -24.94 15.20
N ALA A 265 -4.15 -24.38 15.12
CA ALA A 265 -4.66 -23.52 16.16
C ALA A 265 -4.92 -24.29 17.46
N PRO A 266 -4.87 -23.61 18.62
CA PRO A 266 -5.23 -24.20 19.90
C PRO A 266 -6.64 -24.77 19.89
N THR A 267 -6.87 -25.83 20.66
CA THR A 267 -8.20 -26.44 20.81
C THR A 267 -9.22 -25.37 21.27
N GLY A 268 -10.34 -25.27 20.58
CA GLY A 268 -11.38 -24.27 20.88
C GLY A 268 -11.13 -22.88 20.30
N ALA A 269 -10.05 -22.68 19.54
CA ALA A 269 -9.82 -21.43 18.83
C ALA A 269 -10.89 -21.18 17.77
N PRO A 270 -11.31 -19.92 17.55
CA PRO A 270 -12.28 -19.59 16.51
C PRO A 270 -11.74 -19.86 15.12
N SER A 271 -12.61 -20.26 14.20
CA SER A 271 -12.26 -20.34 12.79
C SER A 271 -11.95 -18.99 12.21
N ALA A 272 -11.04 -18.94 11.24
CA ALA A 272 -10.75 -17.72 10.48
C ALA A 272 -11.87 -17.43 9.48
N LEU A 273 -12.36 -16.18 9.46
CA LEU A 273 -13.19 -15.67 8.38
C LEU A 273 -12.28 -15.06 7.32
N GLU A 274 -12.30 -15.61 6.12
CA GLU A 274 -11.57 -15.05 4.99
C GLU A 274 -12.30 -13.83 4.42
N TYR A 275 -11.53 -12.77 4.12
CA TYR A 275 -12.06 -11.54 3.53
C TYR A 275 -11.03 -10.91 2.56
N HIS A 276 -11.03 -11.40 1.31
CA HIS A 276 -10.13 -10.92 0.26
C HIS A 276 -10.80 -10.93 -1.12
N PHE A 277 -10.16 -10.29 -2.08
CA PHE A 277 -10.71 -10.09 -3.43
C PHE A 277 -10.95 -11.39 -4.20
N GLU A 278 -10.09 -12.39 -4.02
CA GLU A 278 -10.12 -13.66 -4.74
C GLU A 278 -11.28 -14.59 -4.35
N LEU A 279 -12.02 -14.27 -3.28
CA LEU A 279 -13.21 -15.02 -2.85
C LEU A 279 -14.39 -14.96 -3.85
N GLY A 280 -14.32 -14.11 -4.86
CA GLY A 280 -15.48 -13.82 -5.67
C GLY A 280 -16.49 -12.89 -4.98
N ALA A 281 -17.35 -12.26 -5.80
CA ALA A 281 -18.16 -11.13 -5.35
C ALA A 281 -19.21 -11.50 -4.28
N ASN A 282 -19.83 -12.68 -4.39
CA ASN A 282 -20.87 -13.11 -3.46
C ASN A 282 -20.30 -13.45 -2.08
N GLU A 283 -19.24 -14.25 -2.04
CA GLU A 283 -18.58 -14.64 -0.77
C GLU A 283 -17.94 -13.44 -0.08
N ARG A 284 -17.33 -12.53 -0.86
CA ARG A 284 -16.78 -11.28 -0.30
C ARG A 284 -17.87 -10.43 0.34
N TYR A 285 -19.04 -10.31 -0.30
CA TYR A 285 -20.16 -9.57 0.30
C TYR A 285 -20.71 -10.28 1.54
N ARG A 286 -20.79 -11.63 1.52
CA ARG A 286 -21.19 -12.43 2.70
C ARG A 286 -20.21 -12.25 3.86
N SER A 287 -18.89 -12.26 3.59
CA SER A 287 -17.87 -11.99 4.61
C SER A 287 -17.97 -10.57 5.19
N PHE A 288 -18.26 -9.58 4.35
CA PHE A 288 -18.54 -8.21 4.80
C PHE A 288 -19.75 -8.17 5.77
N LEU A 289 -20.86 -8.81 5.41
CA LEU A 289 -22.05 -8.88 6.29
C LEU A 289 -21.72 -9.59 7.61
N LYS A 290 -20.97 -10.69 7.58
CA LYS A 290 -20.52 -11.38 8.79
C LYS A 290 -19.64 -10.47 9.66
N CYS A 291 -18.70 -9.73 9.08
CA CYS A 291 -17.90 -8.75 9.83
C CYS A 291 -18.77 -7.68 10.46
N ARG A 292 -19.79 -7.21 9.76
CA ARG A 292 -20.67 -6.12 10.25
C ARG A 292 -21.64 -6.57 11.32
N PHE A 293 -22.23 -7.75 11.20
CA PHE A 293 -23.34 -8.19 12.05
C PHE A 293 -22.97 -9.32 13.01
N ASN A 294 -22.18 -10.32 12.59
CA ASN A 294 -21.86 -11.50 13.41
C ASN A 294 -20.55 -11.35 14.19
N GLN A 295 -19.72 -10.33 13.89
CA GLN A 295 -18.52 -9.98 14.67
C GLN A 295 -17.55 -11.15 14.88
N PRO A 296 -16.98 -11.73 13.80
CA PRO A 296 -16.06 -12.86 13.90
C PRO A 296 -14.83 -12.51 14.74
N ARG A 297 -14.31 -13.48 15.50
CA ARG A 297 -13.16 -13.28 16.38
C ARG A 297 -11.83 -13.21 15.63
N LEU A 298 -11.72 -13.87 14.48
CA LEU A 298 -10.55 -13.84 13.60
C LEU A 298 -10.98 -13.55 12.18
N VAL A 299 -10.43 -12.50 11.61
CA VAL A 299 -10.59 -12.13 10.19
C VAL A 299 -9.21 -12.17 9.54
N VAL A 300 -9.12 -12.89 8.42
CA VAL A 300 -7.90 -13.02 7.63
C VAL A 300 -8.19 -12.48 6.23
N GLY A 301 -7.39 -11.52 5.78
CA GLY A 301 -7.68 -10.89 4.50
C GLY A 301 -6.51 -10.18 3.85
N THR A 302 -6.83 -9.42 2.82
CA THR A 302 -5.87 -8.61 2.08
C THR A 302 -6.16 -7.12 2.26
N ARG A 303 -5.62 -6.27 1.41
CA ARG A 303 -5.70 -4.80 1.48
C ARG A 303 -7.07 -4.25 1.92
N SER A 304 -8.16 -4.63 1.25
CA SER A 304 -9.49 -4.10 1.56
C SER A 304 -10.04 -4.50 2.93
N ALA A 305 -9.56 -5.62 3.49
CA ALA A 305 -10.00 -6.11 4.80
C ALA A 305 -9.58 -5.17 5.95
N VAL A 306 -8.66 -4.23 5.72
CA VAL A 306 -8.31 -3.19 6.71
C VAL A 306 -9.54 -2.36 7.11
N PHE A 307 -10.56 -2.27 6.26
CA PHE A 307 -11.83 -1.59 6.52
C PHE A 307 -12.92 -2.52 7.08
N ALA A 308 -12.62 -3.77 7.39
CA ALA A 308 -13.63 -4.71 7.93
C ALA A 308 -14.43 -4.04 9.08
N PRO A 309 -15.78 -4.01 9.01
CA PRO A 309 -16.62 -3.25 9.94
C PRO A 309 -16.84 -3.99 11.27
N LEU A 310 -15.74 -4.22 11.99
CA LEU A 310 -15.72 -4.87 13.29
C LEU A 310 -16.04 -3.86 14.40
N LYS A 311 -16.81 -4.27 15.42
CA LYS A 311 -17.20 -3.38 16.54
C LYS A 311 -16.03 -3.05 17.47
N LYS A 312 -15.18 -4.04 17.73
CA LYS A 312 -14.01 -3.93 18.59
C LYS A 312 -12.90 -4.78 18.01
N VAL A 313 -11.75 -4.18 17.79
CA VAL A 313 -10.54 -4.87 17.35
C VAL A 313 -9.57 -4.91 18.53
N SER A 314 -8.97 -6.07 18.78
CA SER A 314 -7.89 -6.25 19.77
C SER A 314 -6.51 -6.13 19.14
N LEU A 315 -6.38 -6.64 17.89
CA LEU A 315 -5.12 -6.62 17.14
C LEU A 315 -5.37 -6.41 15.65
N VAL A 316 -4.61 -5.52 15.04
CA VAL A 316 -4.37 -5.47 13.60
C VAL A 316 -2.93 -5.95 13.36
N LEU A 317 -2.76 -7.06 12.63
CA LEU A 317 -1.47 -7.57 12.20
C LEU A 317 -1.35 -7.41 10.69
N ILE A 318 -0.30 -6.74 10.24
CA ILE A 318 0.01 -6.53 8.81
C ILE A 318 1.32 -7.25 8.53
N TRP A 319 1.24 -8.35 7.79
CA TRP A 319 2.41 -9.13 7.37
C TRP A 319 2.99 -8.57 6.08
N ASP A 320 4.32 -8.49 6.00
CA ASP A 320 5.08 -7.91 4.89
C ASP A 320 4.64 -6.47 4.57
N GLU A 321 4.66 -5.63 5.60
CA GLU A 321 4.02 -4.31 5.67
C GLU A 321 4.45 -3.32 4.56
N GLY A 322 5.62 -3.55 3.96
CA GLY A 322 6.17 -2.78 2.85
C GLY A 322 5.74 -3.27 1.46
N ALA A 323 4.92 -4.33 1.36
CA ALA A 323 4.53 -4.87 0.06
C ALA A 323 3.76 -3.85 -0.79
N GLU A 324 4.13 -3.74 -2.08
CA GLU A 324 3.51 -2.81 -3.03
C GLU A 324 2.00 -3.06 -3.18
N SER A 325 1.55 -4.32 -3.04
CA SER A 325 0.13 -4.71 -3.12
C SER A 325 -0.75 -4.05 -2.05
N TYR A 326 -0.18 -3.50 -0.99
CA TYR A 326 -0.89 -2.75 0.04
C TYR A 326 -1.22 -1.30 -0.33
N GLN A 327 -0.63 -0.79 -1.40
CA GLN A 327 -1.00 0.48 -1.99
C GLN A 327 -2.23 0.32 -2.89
N GLU A 328 -3.29 1.11 -2.67
CA GLU A 328 -4.45 1.17 -3.57
C GLU A 328 -4.04 1.82 -4.89
N GLN A 329 -4.41 1.20 -6.01
CA GLN A 329 -4.02 1.65 -7.35
C GLN A 329 -4.94 2.73 -7.93
N SER A 330 -6.15 2.86 -7.36
CA SER A 330 -7.13 3.87 -7.73
C SER A 330 -7.20 4.99 -6.68
N ALA A 331 -7.68 6.17 -7.10
CA ALA A 331 -7.82 7.30 -6.20
C ALA A 331 -8.68 6.94 -4.97
N PRO A 332 -8.26 7.35 -3.77
CA PRO A 332 -7.20 8.29 -3.44
C PRO A 332 -5.85 7.65 -3.07
N TYR A 333 -5.52 6.47 -3.54
CA TYR A 333 -4.18 5.82 -3.43
C TYR A 333 -3.73 5.55 -1.98
N TRP A 334 -4.64 5.16 -1.10
CA TRP A 334 -4.33 4.88 0.31
C TRP A 334 -3.50 3.61 0.49
N HIS A 335 -2.72 3.57 1.58
CA HIS A 335 -1.87 2.43 1.96
C HIS A 335 -2.38 1.77 3.25
N VAL A 336 -2.38 0.42 3.30
CA VAL A 336 -2.88 -0.39 4.43
C VAL A 336 -2.24 0.00 5.75
N ARG A 337 -0.93 0.21 5.80
CA ARG A 337 -0.21 0.61 7.01
C ARG A 337 -0.80 1.89 7.63
N GLN A 338 -1.08 2.91 6.82
CA GLN A 338 -1.66 4.16 7.30
C GLN A 338 -3.08 3.97 7.84
N VAL A 339 -3.90 3.18 7.14
CA VAL A 339 -5.25 2.85 7.62
C VAL A 339 -5.19 2.04 8.92
N GLY A 340 -4.27 1.08 9.02
CA GLY A 340 -4.01 0.31 10.24
C GLY A 340 -3.59 1.20 11.41
N MET A 341 -2.75 2.21 11.17
CA MET A 341 -2.34 3.19 12.19
C MET A 341 -3.54 4.05 12.67
N LEU A 342 -4.39 4.51 11.75
CA LEU A 342 -5.61 5.24 12.11
C LEU A 342 -6.56 4.37 12.95
N ARG A 343 -6.76 3.11 12.55
CA ARG A 343 -7.56 2.17 13.35
C ARG A 343 -6.99 1.94 14.73
N ALA A 344 -5.67 1.72 14.83
CA ALA A 344 -5.01 1.51 16.12
C ALA A 344 -5.18 2.71 17.06
N GLY A 345 -5.20 3.93 16.50
CA GLY A 345 -5.49 5.16 17.26
C GLY A 345 -6.96 5.26 17.69
N ASN A 346 -7.90 5.10 16.75
CA ASN A 346 -9.33 5.27 16.99
C ASN A 346 -9.91 4.19 17.91
N GLU A 347 -9.50 2.94 17.72
CA GLU A 347 -10.04 1.77 18.41
C GLU A 347 -9.22 1.38 19.65
N ASN A 348 -8.11 2.09 19.92
CA ASN A 348 -7.14 1.77 20.97
C ASN A 348 -6.76 0.29 20.98
N CYS A 349 -6.44 -0.25 19.80
CA CYS A 349 -6.05 -1.65 19.61
C CYS A 349 -4.54 -1.79 19.32
N SER A 350 -4.03 -3.01 19.46
CA SER A 350 -2.65 -3.31 19.10
C SER A 350 -2.46 -3.29 17.58
N LEU A 351 -1.27 -2.82 17.13
CA LEU A 351 -0.84 -2.87 15.74
C LEU A 351 0.53 -3.54 15.65
N ILE A 352 0.64 -4.59 14.85
CA ILE A 352 1.91 -5.26 14.55
C ILE A 352 2.18 -5.13 13.05
N LEU A 353 3.32 -4.52 12.72
CA LEU A 353 3.85 -4.42 11.37
C LEU A 353 5.02 -5.40 11.23
N GLY A 354 4.81 -6.50 10.54
CA GLY A 354 5.79 -7.59 10.42
C GLY A 354 6.40 -7.69 9.03
N SER A 355 7.70 -8.00 8.95
CA SER A 355 8.41 -8.26 7.69
C SER A 355 9.73 -9.00 7.96
N PHE A 356 10.33 -9.59 6.93
CA PHE A 356 11.71 -10.08 6.98
C PHE A 356 12.76 -8.99 6.75
N SER A 357 12.35 -7.85 6.17
CA SER A 357 13.17 -6.64 5.99
C SER A 357 12.67 -5.50 6.88
N ARG A 358 13.15 -4.29 6.66
CA ARG A 358 12.68 -3.09 7.36
C ARG A 358 12.46 -1.96 6.37
N SER A 359 11.22 -1.48 6.25
CA SER A 359 10.94 -0.27 5.46
C SER A 359 11.36 1.00 6.18
N PRO A 360 11.79 2.07 5.49
CA PRO A 360 12.01 3.38 6.10
C PRO A 360 10.78 3.91 6.85
N GLN A 361 9.57 3.64 6.36
CA GLN A 361 8.33 4.06 7.01
C GLN A 361 8.13 3.38 8.37
N ALA A 362 8.37 2.05 8.45
CA ALA A 362 8.32 1.34 9.72
C ALA A 362 9.45 1.78 10.65
N GLN A 363 10.64 2.04 10.12
CA GLN A 363 11.77 2.56 10.91
C GLN A 363 11.50 3.96 11.47
N ALA A 364 10.82 4.83 10.73
CA ALA A 364 10.42 6.16 11.22
C ALA A 364 9.47 6.05 12.44
N LEU A 365 8.59 5.04 12.47
CA LEU A 365 7.72 4.79 13.63
C LEU A 365 8.51 4.36 14.88
N VAL A 366 9.57 3.59 14.70
CA VAL A 366 10.47 3.18 15.79
C VAL A 366 11.30 4.39 16.29
N MET A 367 11.90 5.15 15.36
CA MET A 367 12.72 6.32 15.70
C MET A 367 11.92 7.43 16.38
N SER A 368 10.64 7.59 16.01
CA SER A 368 9.72 8.53 16.69
C SER A 368 9.15 8.02 18.01
N SER A 369 9.55 6.83 18.46
CA SER A 369 8.98 6.15 19.64
C SER A 369 7.48 5.92 19.58
N TRP A 370 6.88 5.97 18.38
CA TRP A 370 5.47 5.65 18.16
C TRP A 370 5.20 4.15 18.22
N ALA A 371 6.17 3.34 17.82
CA ALA A 371 6.15 1.88 17.90
C ALA A 371 7.41 1.33 18.59
N HIS A 372 7.26 0.20 19.27
CA HIS A 372 8.38 -0.56 19.80
C HIS A 372 8.94 -1.52 18.77
N GLU A 373 10.21 -1.83 18.87
CA GLU A 373 10.85 -2.80 18.00
C GLU A 373 10.80 -4.21 18.62
N LEU A 374 10.39 -5.20 17.82
CA LEU A 374 10.45 -6.62 18.16
C LEU A 374 11.50 -7.29 17.27
N THR A 375 12.67 -7.55 17.84
CA THR A 375 13.80 -8.16 17.12
C THR A 375 14.20 -9.49 17.75
N PRO A 376 14.67 -10.47 16.94
CA PRO A 376 15.15 -11.73 17.46
C PRO A 376 16.43 -11.54 18.27
N ARG A 377 16.63 -12.38 19.27
CA ARG A 377 17.89 -12.45 19.99
C ARG A 377 18.99 -12.96 19.07
N LYS A 378 20.16 -12.34 19.11
CA LYS A 378 21.31 -12.78 18.32
C LYS A 378 21.66 -14.24 18.68
N HIS A 379 22.06 -15.03 17.68
CA HIS A 379 22.52 -16.42 17.79
C HIS A 379 21.49 -17.54 18.00
N GLN A 380 20.20 -17.27 17.90
CA GLN A 380 19.19 -18.32 18.11
C GLN A 380 18.75 -19.10 16.85
N VAL A 381 19.06 -18.60 15.65
CA VAL A 381 18.64 -19.22 14.39
C VAL A 381 19.78 -19.23 13.39
N GLN A 382 20.04 -20.40 12.81
CA GLN A 382 20.91 -20.51 11.64
C GLN A 382 20.19 -19.89 10.44
N LEU A 383 20.69 -18.76 9.98
CA LEU A 383 20.22 -18.10 8.77
C LEU A 383 21.11 -18.49 7.57
N PRO A 384 20.58 -18.52 6.35
CA PRO A 384 21.36 -18.88 5.18
C PRO A 384 22.54 -17.91 5.00
N LYS A 385 23.68 -18.43 4.50
CA LYS A 385 24.85 -17.58 4.17
C LYS A 385 24.55 -16.74 2.94
N ILE A 386 24.96 -15.48 2.94
CA ILE A 386 24.73 -14.58 1.80
C ILE A 386 26.06 -14.33 1.12
N TYR A 387 26.10 -14.68 -0.17
CA TYR A 387 27.23 -14.48 -1.07
C TYR A 387 26.94 -13.30 -1.98
N THR A 388 27.91 -12.41 -2.07
CA THR A 388 27.88 -11.26 -3.00
C THR A 388 28.95 -11.48 -4.04
N PRO A 389 28.68 -11.24 -5.34
CA PRO A 389 29.71 -11.36 -6.37
C PRO A 389 30.83 -10.37 -6.03
N GLU A 390 32.07 -10.87 -6.04
CA GLU A 390 33.23 -9.99 -5.94
C GLU A 390 33.37 -9.24 -7.26
N TYR A 391 33.89 -8.02 -7.21
CA TYR A 391 34.04 -7.16 -8.38
C TYR A 391 34.98 -7.75 -9.46
N GLU A 392 35.75 -8.79 -9.09
CA GLU A 392 36.70 -9.47 -9.93
C GLU A 392 36.09 -10.46 -10.96
N ASP A 393 34.84 -10.92 -10.74
CA ASP A 393 34.11 -11.81 -11.67
C ASP A 393 33.67 -11.16 -12.98
N ARG A 394 34.00 -9.88 -13.19
CA ARG A 394 33.49 -9.10 -14.34
C ARG A 394 34.10 -9.47 -15.67
N ASP A 395 35.32 -10.02 -15.65
CA ASP A 395 36.05 -10.45 -16.81
C ASP A 395 35.91 -11.97 -17.09
N ASP A 396 35.04 -12.65 -16.35
CA ASP A 396 34.79 -14.07 -16.51
C ASP A 396 34.15 -14.36 -17.87
N PRO A 397 34.85 -15.14 -18.76
CA PRO A 397 34.36 -15.42 -20.09
C PRO A 397 33.07 -16.27 -20.10
N THR A 398 32.72 -16.92 -19.01
CA THR A 398 31.45 -17.69 -18.87
C THR A 398 30.24 -16.80 -18.88
N ILE A 399 30.35 -15.55 -18.42
CA ILE A 399 29.25 -14.57 -18.43
C ILE A 399 28.77 -14.32 -19.87
N GLY A 400 29.69 -14.26 -20.84
CA GLY A 400 29.33 -14.08 -22.24
C GLY A 400 28.60 -15.28 -22.87
N ARG A 401 28.80 -16.49 -22.35
CA ARG A 401 28.21 -17.73 -22.88
C ARG A 401 26.91 -18.13 -22.25
N VAL A 402 26.83 -18.05 -20.91
CA VAL A 402 25.71 -18.57 -20.13
C VAL A 402 24.97 -17.46 -19.35
N GLY A 403 25.53 -16.24 -19.33
CA GLY A 403 24.98 -15.11 -18.58
C GLY A 403 25.16 -15.23 -17.06
N LEU A 404 25.97 -16.21 -16.61
CA LEU A 404 26.31 -16.47 -15.20
C LEU A 404 27.84 -16.60 -15.07
N SER A 405 28.38 -16.13 -13.94
CA SER A 405 29.81 -16.31 -13.64
C SER A 405 30.11 -17.75 -13.24
N SER A 406 31.40 -18.13 -13.34
CA SER A 406 31.90 -19.46 -12.88
C SER A 406 31.57 -19.67 -11.42
N THR A 407 31.71 -18.65 -10.57
CA THR A 407 31.38 -18.69 -9.14
C THR A 407 29.90 -18.97 -8.93
N THR A 408 29.03 -18.33 -9.71
CA THR A 408 27.56 -18.59 -9.65
C THR A 408 27.23 -20.02 -10.07
N LEU A 409 27.87 -20.54 -11.12
CA LEU A 409 27.68 -21.93 -11.54
C LEU A 409 28.15 -22.92 -10.49
N GLN A 410 29.32 -22.70 -9.86
CA GLN A 410 29.81 -23.55 -8.74
C GLN A 410 28.85 -23.53 -7.56
N PHE A 411 28.31 -22.33 -7.20
CA PHE A 411 27.30 -22.22 -6.16
C PHE A 411 26.05 -23.06 -6.47
N LEU A 412 25.53 -22.98 -7.71
CA LEU A 412 24.37 -23.78 -8.13
C LEU A 412 24.65 -25.27 -8.07
N HIS A 413 25.82 -25.73 -8.56
CA HIS A 413 26.21 -27.14 -8.48
C HIS A 413 26.25 -27.64 -7.03
N HIS A 414 26.91 -26.91 -6.14
CA HIS A 414 27.01 -27.31 -4.74
C HIS A 414 25.62 -27.32 -4.04
N ALA A 415 24.77 -26.31 -4.30
CA ALA A 415 23.45 -26.27 -3.69
C ALA A 415 22.55 -27.41 -4.18
N LEU A 416 22.63 -27.79 -5.47
CA LEU A 416 21.86 -28.90 -6.07
C LEU A 416 22.22 -30.28 -5.50
N GLU A 417 23.38 -30.44 -4.90
CA GLU A 417 23.76 -31.69 -4.18
C GLU A 417 22.90 -31.89 -2.91
N HIS A 418 22.27 -30.81 -2.41
CA HIS A 418 21.56 -30.80 -1.14
C HIS A 418 20.03 -30.63 -1.28
N GLY A 419 19.53 -30.33 -2.49
CA GLY A 419 18.09 -30.15 -2.74
C GLY A 419 17.77 -29.13 -3.83
N PRO A 420 16.52 -28.65 -3.89
CA PRO A 420 16.07 -27.71 -4.89
C PRO A 420 16.70 -26.33 -4.69
N VAL A 421 16.94 -25.63 -5.79
CA VAL A 421 17.53 -24.27 -5.80
C VAL A 421 16.56 -23.28 -6.43
N LEU A 422 16.24 -22.22 -5.69
CA LEU A 422 15.42 -21.12 -6.17
C LEU A 422 16.24 -20.17 -7.05
N ILE A 423 15.73 -19.83 -8.21
CA ILE A 423 16.28 -18.80 -9.08
C ILE A 423 15.23 -17.70 -9.21
N GLN A 424 15.41 -16.64 -8.43
CA GLN A 424 14.53 -15.50 -8.49
C GLN A 424 14.93 -14.59 -9.66
N SER A 425 14.02 -14.41 -10.60
CA SER A 425 14.19 -13.48 -11.73
C SER A 425 13.38 -12.20 -11.52
N PRO A 426 13.81 -11.05 -12.06
CA PRO A 426 12.99 -9.85 -12.06
C PRO A 426 11.67 -10.11 -12.79
N ARG A 427 10.56 -9.54 -12.28
CA ARG A 427 9.22 -9.71 -12.84
C ARG A 427 9.17 -9.27 -14.32
N LYS A 428 8.51 -10.05 -15.19
CA LYS A 428 8.15 -9.64 -16.55
C LYS A 428 7.32 -8.35 -16.52
N GLY A 429 7.72 -7.35 -17.28
CA GLY A 429 6.91 -6.13 -17.45
C GLY A 429 7.74 -5.00 -18.04
N GLY A 430 7.23 -4.31 -19.04
CA GLY A 430 7.89 -3.33 -19.91
C GLY A 430 8.45 -2.06 -19.25
N ARG A 431 8.72 -2.08 -17.96
CA ARG A 431 9.34 -0.98 -17.21
C ARG A 431 10.80 -1.26 -16.82
N LEU A 432 11.36 -2.41 -17.15
CA LEU A 432 12.76 -2.68 -16.93
C LEU A 432 13.55 -2.03 -18.06
N GLY A 433 14.49 -1.14 -17.71
CA GLY A 433 15.24 -0.30 -18.63
C GLY A 433 16.09 -1.09 -19.66
N LEU A 434 16.95 -0.38 -20.35
CA LEU A 434 17.94 -0.94 -21.27
C LEU A 434 19.26 -1.16 -20.53
N SER A 435 20.05 -2.13 -20.98
CA SER A 435 21.41 -2.38 -20.51
C SER A 435 22.39 -2.54 -21.68
N CYS A 436 23.66 -2.33 -21.42
CA CYS A 436 24.71 -2.63 -22.37
C CYS A 436 24.73 -4.13 -22.70
N ALA A 437 24.77 -4.51 -23.97
CA ALA A 437 24.80 -5.91 -24.36
C ALA A 437 26.08 -6.61 -23.93
N ASN A 438 27.22 -5.87 -23.83
CA ASN A 438 28.52 -6.44 -23.51
C ASN A 438 28.78 -6.64 -22.02
N CYS A 439 28.52 -5.59 -21.17
CA CYS A 439 28.91 -5.63 -19.76
C CYS A 439 27.72 -5.54 -18.82
N LEU A 440 26.49 -5.60 -19.34
CA LEU A 440 25.21 -5.58 -18.61
C LEU A 440 24.97 -4.34 -17.74
N ALA A 441 25.85 -3.32 -17.81
CA ALA A 441 25.64 -2.08 -17.10
C ALA A 441 24.31 -1.43 -17.51
N PRO A 442 23.48 -0.96 -16.57
CA PRO A 442 22.21 -0.32 -16.87
C PRO A 442 22.45 0.96 -17.68
N LEU A 443 21.60 1.18 -18.70
CA LEU A 443 21.64 2.40 -19.51
C LEU A 443 20.96 3.54 -18.74
N ARG A 444 21.71 4.62 -18.55
CA ARG A 444 21.25 5.84 -17.87
C ARG A 444 21.51 7.06 -18.72
N CYS A 445 20.70 8.07 -18.56
CA CYS A 445 20.91 9.37 -19.20
C CYS A 445 22.25 9.97 -18.78
N PRO A 446 23.11 10.41 -19.71
CA PRO A 446 24.40 11.01 -19.35
C PRO A 446 24.24 12.39 -18.67
N GLN A 447 23.10 13.04 -18.80
CA GLN A 447 22.85 14.37 -18.24
C GLN A 447 22.24 14.34 -16.85
N CYS A 448 21.21 13.49 -16.61
CA CYS A 448 20.45 13.47 -15.35
C CYS A 448 20.39 12.09 -14.68
N PHE A 449 21.05 11.07 -15.24
CA PHE A 449 21.02 9.68 -14.80
C PHE A 449 19.63 9.04 -14.76
N GLY A 450 18.60 9.70 -15.30
CA GLY A 450 17.25 9.19 -15.43
C GLY A 450 17.14 8.02 -16.41
N ARG A 451 15.98 7.38 -16.42
CA ARG A 451 15.70 6.25 -17.33
C ARG A 451 15.69 6.67 -18.77
N VAL A 452 16.07 5.73 -19.61
CA VAL A 452 16.17 5.93 -21.05
C VAL A 452 15.26 4.93 -21.75
N GLN A 453 14.55 5.40 -22.76
CA GLN A 453 13.84 4.56 -23.72
C GLN A 453 14.51 4.66 -25.08
N GLN A 454 14.45 3.59 -25.84
CA GLN A 454 14.89 3.57 -27.23
C GLN A 454 13.69 3.87 -28.14
N VAL A 455 13.82 4.89 -28.97
CA VAL A 455 12.83 5.26 -29.98
C VAL A 455 13.54 5.23 -31.32
N ARG A 456 13.29 4.18 -32.11
CA ARG A 456 14.02 3.87 -33.35
C ARG A 456 15.52 3.68 -33.08
N GLU A 457 16.39 4.54 -33.61
CA GLU A 457 17.84 4.48 -33.44
C GLU A 457 18.38 5.41 -32.36
N GLU A 458 17.51 6.26 -31.77
CA GLU A 458 17.91 7.23 -30.77
C GLU A 458 17.47 6.80 -29.37
N PHE A 459 18.17 7.31 -28.36
CA PHE A 459 17.83 7.12 -26.96
C PHE A 459 17.34 8.44 -26.37
N ILE A 460 16.18 8.38 -25.71
CA ILE A 460 15.52 9.54 -25.13
C ILE A 460 15.39 9.32 -23.63
N CYS A 461 15.81 10.31 -22.85
CA CYS A 461 15.62 10.29 -21.40
C CYS A 461 14.16 10.56 -21.03
N ASN A 462 13.54 9.68 -20.22
CA ASN A 462 12.17 9.86 -19.76
C ASN A 462 12.01 11.02 -18.75
N SER A 463 13.11 11.40 -18.08
CA SER A 463 13.08 12.40 -17.02
C SER A 463 13.37 13.82 -17.52
N CYS A 464 14.39 13.99 -18.39
CA CYS A 464 14.81 15.32 -18.87
C CYS A 464 14.63 15.52 -20.38
N GLY A 465 14.13 14.52 -21.11
CA GLY A 465 13.94 14.61 -22.57
C GLY A 465 15.22 14.63 -23.40
N HIS A 466 16.40 14.45 -22.78
CA HIS A 466 17.68 14.49 -23.50
C HIS A 466 17.78 13.36 -24.54
N HIS A 467 18.11 13.71 -25.79
CA HIS A 467 18.34 12.78 -26.89
C HIS A 467 19.84 12.52 -27.03
N PHE A 468 20.24 11.26 -27.17
CA PHE A 468 21.65 10.88 -27.35
C PHE A 468 21.79 9.54 -28.04
N GLN A 469 22.99 9.28 -28.55
CA GLN A 469 23.41 7.97 -29.02
C GLN A 469 24.09 7.19 -27.89
N PHE A 470 23.78 5.91 -27.80
CA PHE A 470 24.32 5.11 -26.72
C PHE A 470 25.79 4.75 -26.96
N ARG A 471 26.60 5.05 -25.96
CA ARG A 471 27.95 4.49 -25.79
C ARG A 471 28.13 4.18 -24.30
N CYS A 472 28.38 2.91 -24.01
CA CYS A 472 28.54 2.48 -22.65
C CYS A 472 29.73 3.16 -21.98
N SER A 473 29.50 3.90 -20.90
CA SER A 473 30.56 4.59 -20.14
C SER A 473 31.53 3.61 -19.47
N ARG A 474 31.14 2.34 -19.32
CA ARG A 474 31.94 1.32 -18.65
C ARG A 474 32.82 0.50 -19.57
N CYS A 475 32.34 0.06 -20.74
CA CYS A 475 33.07 -0.82 -21.66
C CYS A 475 33.15 -0.27 -23.07
N GLY A 476 32.62 0.90 -23.37
CA GLY A 476 32.62 1.50 -24.73
C GLY A 476 31.66 0.85 -25.72
N GLY A 477 30.93 -0.20 -25.34
CA GLY A 477 29.99 -0.90 -26.20
C GLY A 477 28.88 -0.01 -26.72
N GLN A 478 28.40 -0.26 -27.94
CA GLN A 478 27.38 0.56 -28.62
C GLN A 478 26.02 -0.18 -28.78
N VAL A 479 25.98 -1.46 -28.41
CA VAL A 479 24.79 -2.29 -28.53
C VAL A 479 24.07 -2.38 -27.20
N THR A 480 22.77 -2.14 -27.25
CA THR A 480 21.89 -2.29 -26.05
C THR A 480 21.09 -3.57 -26.16
N ARG A 481 20.66 -4.07 -25.04
CA ARG A 481 19.65 -5.12 -24.92
C ARG A 481 18.58 -4.73 -23.92
N ALA A 482 17.39 -5.33 -24.04
CA ALA A 482 16.41 -5.25 -22.97
C ALA A 482 17.01 -5.79 -21.67
N ALA A 483 16.87 -5.04 -20.62
CA ALA A 483 17.50 -5.35 -19.34
C ALA A 483 16.95 -6.64 -18.72
N ALA A 484 15.67 -7.02 -18.99
CA ALA A 484 15.06 -8.24 -18.46
C ALA A 484 15.13 -9.42 -19.44
N ARG A 485 15.65 -10.54 -18.95
CA ARG A 485 15.46 -11.85 -19.57
C ARG A 485 14.12 -12.41 -19.07
N GLY A 486 13.24 -12.86 -19.96
CA GLY A 486 12.04 -13.58 -19.55
C GLY A 486 12.38 -14.93 -18.89
N ASN A 487 11.54 -15.45 -17.99
CA ASN A 487 11.75 -16.74 -17.32
C ASN A 487 12.08 -17.87 -18.32
N THR A 488 11.39 -17.93 -19.45
CA THR A 488 11.62 -18.93 -20.50
C THR A 488 13.07 -18.94 -20.96
N ARG A 489 13.62 -17.77 -21.28
CA ARG A 489 15.01 -17.65 -21.71
C ARG A 489 16.01 -18.00 -20.61
N ILE A 490 15.72 -17.57 -19.36
CA ILE A 490 16.54 -17.94 -18.20
C ILE A 490 16.54 -19.45 -18.01
N SER A 491 15.38 -20.09 -18.15
CA SER A 491 15.25 -21.54 -18.01
C SER A 491 15.98 -22.31 -19.11
N GLU A 492 15.95 -21.81 -20.34
CA GLU A 492 16.70 -22.39 -21.47
C GLU A 492 18.23 -22.29 -21.23
N GLU A 493 18.72 -21.08 -20.87
CA GLU A 493 20.12 -20.83 -20.60
C GLU A 493 20.65 -21.70 -19.44
N ILE A 494 19.87 -21.79 -18.35
CA ILE A 494 20.23 -22.59 -17.17
C ILE A 494 20.07 -24.08 -17.44
N GLY A 495 19.01 -24.50 -18.12
CA GLY A 495 18.81 -25.89 -18.52
C GLY A 495 19.92 -26.44 -19.41
N ALA A 496 20.47 -25.62 -20.31
CA ALA A 496 21.63 -25.96 -21.10
C ALA A 496 22.90 -26.18 -20.26
N ALA A 497 23.07 -25.44 -19.17
CA ALA A 497 24.18 -25.58 -18.23
C ALA A 497 24.02 -26.80 -17.29
N PHE A 498 22.79 -27.26 -17.04
CA PHE A 498 22.44 -28.34 -16.12
C PHE A 498 21.53 -29.39 -16.78
N PRO A 499 21.99 -30.12 -17.84
CA PRO A 499 21.12 -30.94 -18.69
C PRO A 499 20.47 -32.14 -17.97
N LYS A 500 20.97 -32.53 -16.78
CA LYS A 500 20.44 -33.66 -15.99
C LYS A 500 19.51 -33.22 -14.86
N ILE A 501 19.34 -31.90 -14.64
CA ILE A 501 18.55 -31.36 -13.55
C ILE A 501 17.22 -30.81 -14.11
N PRO A 502 16.07 -31.18 -13.54
CA PRO A 502 14.80 -30.63 -13.97
C PRO A 502 14.72 -29.11 -13.69
N VAL A 503 14.21 -28.36 -14.68
CA VAL A 503 13.96 -26.93 -14.57
C VAL A 503 12.46 -26.70 -14.47
N ILE A 504 12.02 -26.09 -13.35
CA ILE A 504 10.63 -25.81 -13.04
C ILE A 504 10.41 -24.29 -13.20
N ASN A 505 9.49 -23.91 -14.07
CA ASN A 505 9.10 -22.51 -14.24
C ASN A 505 7.87 -22.18 -13.39
N CYS A 506 7.96 -21.09 -12.61
CA CYS A 506 6.87 -20.57 -11.80
C CYS A 506 6.69 -19.07 -12.04
N ASP A 507 5.53 -18.70 -12.55
CA ASP A 507 5.14 -17.31 -12.79
C ASP A 507 3.61 -17.17 -12.65
N ALA A 508 3.08 -15.98 -12.94
CA ALA A 508 1.65 -15.70 -12.84
C ALA A 508 0.79 -16.56 -13.79
N ASP A 509 1.37 -17.00 -14.92
CA ASP A 509 0.68 -17.84 -15.90
C ASP A 509 0.74 -19.34 -15.50
N ASN A 510 1.80 -19.74 -14.76
CA ASN A 510 2.03 -21.10 -14.25
C ASN A 510 2.34 -21.07 -12.75
N PRO A 511 1.34 -20.77 -11.90
CA PRO A 511 1.57 -20.66 -10.47
C PRO A 511 1.73 -22.04 -9.83
N LEU A 512 2.77 -22.22 -9.04
CA LEU A 512 3.00 -23.40 -8.20
C LEU A 512 3.02 -22.95 -6.74
N GLN A 513 2.41 -23.73 -5.87
CA GLN A 513 2.41 -23.44 -4.43
C GLN A 513 3.54 -24.15 -3.70
N ARG A 514 3.78 -25.39 -4.04
CA ARG A 514 4.78 -26.25 -3.39
C ARG A 514 5.52 -27.11 -4.40
N ILE A 515 6.76 -27.44 -4.05
CA ILE A 515 7.60 -28.40 -4.77
C ILE A 515 8.19 -29.41 -3.77
N SER A 516 8.65 -30.55 -4.29
CA SER A 516 9.33 -31.59 -3.50
C SER A 516 10.72 -31.13 -3.05
N ALA A 517 11.32 -31.90 -2.14
CA ALA A 517 12.70 -31.71 -1.71
C ALA A 517 13.75 -32.20 -2.72
N GLU A 518 13.34 -32.81 -3.83
CA GLU A 518 14.24 -33.32 -4.85
C GLU A 518 15.03 -32.20 -5.55
N PRO A 519 16.30 -32.46 -5.96
CA PRO A 519 17.09 -31.48 -6.68
C PRO A 519 16.42 -31.00 -7.97
N ALA A 520 16.16 -29.69 -8.05
CA ALA A 520 15.55 -29.02 -9.18
C ALA A 520 15.98 -27.56 -9.21
N LEU A 521 16.02 -26.98 -10.40
CA LEU A 521 16.20 -25.54 -10.60
C LEU A 521 14.84 -24.87 -10.77
N VAL A 522 14.43 -24.08 -9.80
CA VAL A 522 13.10 -23.44 -9.78
C VAL A 522 13.24 -21.98 -10.19
N VAL A 523 12.93 -21.70 -11.45
CA VAL A 523 12.97 -20.34 -11.99
C VAL A 523 11.64 -19.66 -11.70
N SER A 524 11.65 -18.67 -10.82
CA SER A 524 10.45 -17.97 -10.42
C SER A 524 10.56 -16.46 -10.62
N THR A 525 9.44 -15.84 -11.01
CA THR A 525 9.32 -14.39 -10.91
C THR A 525 9.09 -13.98 -9.45
N THR A 526 9.55 -12.79 -9.10
CA THR A 526 9.36 -12.21 -7.75
C THR A 526 7.90 -12.33 -7.28
N GLU A 527 7.71 -12.76 -6.04
CA GLU A 527 6.40 -12.96 -5.36
C GLU A 527 5.58 -14.16 -5.89
N GLN A 528 6.17 -14.98 -6.76
CA GLN A 528 5.56 -16.23 -7.25
C GLN A 528 6.37 -17.47 -6.84
N GLU A 529 7.37 -17.30 -5.97
CA GLU A 529 8.24 -18.39 -5.55
C GLU A 529 7.46 -19.45 -4.78
N PRO A 530 7.42 -20.72 -5.25
CA PRO A 530 6.79 -21.80 -4.51
C PRO A 530 7.56 -22.10 -3.20
N VAL A 531 6.92 -22.83 -2.31
CA VAL A 531 7.56 -23.33 -1.10
C VAL A 531 8.16 -24.70 -1.40
N ALA A 532 9.43 -24.89 -1.11
CA ALA A 532 10.06 -26.21 -1.18
C ALA A 532 9.84 -26.98 0.14
N GLU A 533 9.61 -28.27 0.04
CA GLU A 533 9.55 -29.15 1.21
C GLU A 533 10.92 -29.14 1.92
N GLY A 534 10.94 -28.80 3.22
CA GLY A 534 12.17 -28.58 3.98
C GLY A 534 12.92 -27.28 3.70
N GLY A 535 12.44 -26.47 2.74
CA GLY A 535 13.10 -25.25 2.26
C GLY A 535 14.07 -25.50 1.10
N TYR A 536 14.49 -24.43 0.44
CA TYR A 536 15.48 -24.51 -0.64
C TYR A 536 16.89 -24.74 -0.11
N ALA A 537 17.70 -25.58 -0.79
CA ALA A 537 19.11 -25.74 -0.48
C ALA A 537 19.95 -24.48 -0.82
N GLY A 538 19.47 -23.69 -1.77
CA GLY A 538 20.06 -22.41 -2.12
C GLY A 538 19.12 -21.52 -2.88
N ALA A 539 19.45 -20.22 -2.96
CA ALA A 539 18.74 -19.27 -3.81
C ALA A 539 19.71 -18.41 -4.61
N LEU A 540 19.42 -18.21 -5.88
CA LEU A 540 20.11 -17.29 -6.77
C LEU A 540 19.17 -16.11 -7.07
N LEU A 541 19.58 -14.91 -6.70
CA LEU A 541 18.86 -13.67 -6.99
C LEU A 541 19.47 -13.04 -8.24
N LEU A 542 18.79 -13.21 -9.38
CA LEU A 542 19.30 -12.75 -10.68
C LEU A 542 19.11 -11.25 -10.90
N ASP A 543 20.05 -10.68 -11.65
CA ASP A 543 19.95 -9.32 -12.20
C ASP A 543 19.57 -8.26 -11.12
N THR A 544 20.17 -8.38 -9.91
CA THR A 544 19.86 -7.55 -8.75
C THR A 544 19.95 -6.04 -9.00
N GLY A 545 20.90 -5.59 -9.85
CA GLY A 545 21.03 -4.19 -10.24
C GLY A 545 19.88 -3.67 -11.10
N MET A 546 19.13 -4.57 -11.74
CA MET A 546 18.00 -4.17 -12.58
C MET A 546 16.79 -3.71 -11.79
N LEU A 547 16.50 -4.34 -10.65
CA LEU A 547 15.46 -3.86 -9.75
C LEU A 547 15.72 -2.41 -9.33
N LEU A 548 17.00 -2.06 -9.17
CA LEU A 548 17.43 -0.71 -8.77
C LEU A 548 17.41 0.31 -9.92
N SER A 549 17.12 -0.12 -11.14
CA SER A 549 17.02 0.77 -12.29
C SER A 549 15.69 1.51 -12.40
N LEU A 550 14.72 1.21 -11.55
CA LEU A 550 13.45 1.92 -11.51
C LEU A 550 13.61 3.29 -10.87
N ASP A 551 13.05 4.34 -11.52
CA ASP A 551 13.07 5.71 -10.99
C ASP A 551 11.92 5.92 -10.00
N GLN A 552 11.92 5.11 -8.93
CA GLN A 552 10.91 5.17 -7.86
C GLN A 552 11.60 5.42 -6.53
N ILE A 553 10.99 6.22 -5.67
CA ILE A 553 11.53 6.53 -4.33
C ILE A 553 11.78 5.26 -3.51
N TRP A 554 10.95 4.23 -3.73
CA TRP A 554 10.89 3.00 -2.93
C TRP A 554 11.71 1.83 -3.49
N THR A 555 12.47 2.05 -4.55
CA THR A 555 13.14 0.97 -5.30
C THR A 555 14.11 0.16 -4.45
N ALA A 556 14.94 0.82 -3.64
CA ALA A 556 15.95 0.16 -2.82
C ALA A 556 15.33 -0.68 -1.69
N GLU A 557 14.31 -0.15 -1.02
CA GLU A 557 13.60 -0.88 0.03
C GLU A 557 12.84 -2.07 -0.51
N GLU A 558 12.23 -1.93 -1.69
CA GLU A 558 11.51 -3.00 -2.37
C GLU A 558 12.47 -4.11 -2.82
N ALA A 559 13.65 -3.77 -3.32
CA ALA A 559 14.69 -4.75 -3.64
C ALA A 559 15.12 -5.55 -2.40
N LEU A 560 15.44 -4.87 -1.29
CA LEU A 560 15.80 -5.53 -0.03
C LEU A 560 14.66 -6.42 0.51
N ARG A 561 13.40 -5.98 0.41
CA ARG A 561 12.24 -6.75 0.81
C ARG A 561 12.12 -8.04 0.00
N ARG A 562 12.19 -7.97 -1.33
CA ARG A 562 12.09 -9.12 -2.23
C ARG A 562 13.22 -10.12 -2.00
N TRP A 563 14.45 -9.64 -1.84
CA TRP A 563 15.59 -10.50 -1.53
C TRP A 563 15.45 -11.18 -0.16
N ALA A 564 14.97 -10.45 0.85
CA ALA A 564 14.73 -11.00 2.19
C ALA A 564 13.63 -12.08 2.16
N ASN A 565 12.56 -11.87 1.38
CA ASN A 565 11.48 -12.84 1.21
C ASN A 565 11.96 -14.12 0.50
N ALA A 566 12.79 -14.01 -0.51
CA ALA A 566 13.40 -15.17 -1.18
C ALA A 566 14.38 -15.90 -0.24
N ALA A 567 15.24 -15.16 0.47
CA ALA A 567 16.17 -15.73 1.42
C ALA A 567 15.49 -16.47 2.58
N ALA A 568 14.29 -16.01 2.98
CA ALA A 568 13.50 -16.65 4.03
C ALA A 568 12.99 -18.05 3.67
N LYS A 569 13.01 -18.42 2.39
CA LYS A 569 12.63 -19.76 1.89
C LYS A 569 13.80 -20.75 1.83
N VAL A 570 15.03 -20.28 2.10
CA VAL A 570 16.24 -21.12 2.09
C VAL A 570 16.39 -21.82 3.44
N ALA A 571 16.63 -23.12 3.40
CA ALA A 571 16.82 -23.94 4.58
C ALA A 571 18.03 -23.49 5.43
N PRO A 572 18.03 -23.76 6.74
CA PRO A 572 19.19 -23.51 7.60
C PRO A 572 20.45 -24.20 7.05
N GLY A 573 21.54 -23.45 6.95
CA GLY A 573 22.79 -23.93 6.37
C GLY A 573 22.92 -23.74 4.85
N GLY A 574 21.83 -23.47 4.14
CA GLY A 574 21.85 -23.14 2.72
C GLY A 574 22.48 -21.76 2.45
N GLY A 575 22.55 -21.41 1.17
CA GLY A 575 23.17 -20.17 0.68
C GLY A 575 22.24 -19.31 -0.16
N VAL A 576 22.48 -18.02 -0.19
CA VAL A 576 21.84 -17.07 -1.10
C VAL A 576 22.92 -16.33 -1.87
N MET A 577 22.89 -16.42 -3.20
CA MET A 577 23.82 -15.76 -4.11
C MET A 577 23.13 -14.57 -4.78
N LEU A 578 23.74 -13.39 -4.68
CA LEU A 578 23.35 -12.22 -5.48
C LEU A 578 24.09 -12.29 -6.83
N SER A 579 23.38 -12.15 -7.94
CA SER A 579 23.96 -12.02 -9.27
C SER A 579 23.61 -10.66 -9.86
N GLY A 580 24.57 -10.03 -10.55
CA GLY A 580 24.47 -8.64 -11.00
C GLY A 580 25.11 -7.66 -10.02
N ASP A 581 24.89 -6.36 -10.24
CA ASP A 581 25.49 -5.30 -9.43
C ASP A 581 24.41 -4.54 -8.63
N PRO A 582 24.09 -4.97 -7.39
CA PRO A 582 23.14 -4.26 -6.53
C PRO A 582 23.71 -2.99 -5.90
N GLY A 583 24.96 -2.64 -6.20
CA GLY A 583 25.71 -1.61 -5.50
C GLY A 583 26.20 -2.07 -4.11
N ARG A 584 27.39 -1.60 -3.73
CA ARG A 584 28.10 -2.04 -2.51
C ARG A 584 27.25 -1.88 -1.24
N ARG A 585 26.54 -0.75 -1.11
CA ARG A 585 25.74 -0.45 0.09
C ARG A 585 24.62 -1.48 0.32
N LEU A 586 23.83 -1.78 -0.71
CA LEU A 586 22.72 -2.73 -0.59
C LEU A 586 23.21 -4.17 -0.46
N ALA A 587 24.27 -4.55 -1.19
CA ALA A 587 24.91 -5.86 -1.04
C ALA A 587 25.38 -6.11 0.40
N LEU A 588 26.07 -5.15 1.02
CA LEU A 588 26.54 -5.26 2.40
C LEU A 588 25.36 -5.25 3.40
N THR A 589 24.37 -4.38 3.19
CA THR A 589 23.15 -4.35 4.01
C THR A 589 22.47 -5.72 4.03
N PHE A 590 22.27 -6.32 2.86
CA PHE A 590 21.65 -7.63 2.74
C PHE A 590 22.51 -8.74 3.36
N LYS A 591 23.81 -8.76 3.08
CA LYS A 591 24.77 -9.73 3.63
C LYS A 591 24.80 -9.72 5.16
N GLN A 592 24.76 -8.55 5.76
CA GLN A 592 24.78 -8.36 7.21
C GLN A 592 23.39 -8.37 7.85
N ARG A 593 22.33 -8.41 7.04
CA ARG A 593 20.94 -8.21 7.48
C ARG A 593 20.72 -6.94 8.30
N ALA A 594 21.47 -5.91 7.97
CA ALA A 594 21.46 -4.62 8.66
C ALA A 594 20.30 -3.73 8.19
N PHE A 595 19.09 -4.30 8.03
CA PHE A 595 17.94 -3.60 7.45
C PHE A 595 17.48 -2.38 8.24
N SER A 596 17.45 -2.46 9.58
CA SER A 596 17.07 -1.32 10.42
C SER A 596 18.10 -0.19 10.37
N GLN A 597 19.39 -0.54 10.33
CA GLN A 597 20.48 0.44 10.20
C GLN A 597 20.41 1.13 8.82
N TRP A 598 20.23 0.37 7.75
CA TRP A 598 20.05 0.90 6.40
C TRP A 598 18.83 1.83 6.34
N ALA A 599 17.67 1.39 6.88
CA ALA A 599 16.46 2.19 6.89
C ALA A 599 16.63 3.52 7.68
N SER A 600 17.41 3.51 8.75
CA SER A 600 17.74 4.74 9.49
C SER A 600 18.59 5.71 8.68
N GLN A 601 19.60 5.19 7.95
CA GLN A 601 20.43 6.03 7.06
C GLN A 601 19.60 6.57 5.88
N GLU A 602 18.77 5.73 5.28
CA GLU A 602 17.85 6.13 4.20
C GLU A 602 16.91 7.25 4.66
N LEU A 603 16.40 7.18 5.91
CA LEU A 603 15.57 8.25 6.47
C LEU A 603 16.33 9.57 6.62
N GLN A 604 17.61 9.54 7.01
CA GLN A 604 18.45 10.75 7.08
C GLN A 604 18.61 11.37 5.69
N GLU A 605 18.99 10.56 4.69
CA GLU A 605 19.11 11.01 3.31
C GLU A 605 17.79 11.58 2.74
N ARG A 606 16.66 10.92 3.04
CA ARG A 606 15.32 11.42 2.67
C ARG A 606 14.96 12.72 3.37
N ALA A 607 15.40 12.92 4.60
CA ALA A 607 15.19 14.17 5.33
C ALA A 607 15.96 15.33 4.70
N GLU A 608 17.20 15.10 4.26
CA GLU A 608 18.03 16.12 3.59
C GLU A 608 17.39 16.62 2.29
N VAL A 609 16.80 15.70 1.52
CA VAL A 609 16.14 16.05 0.25
C VAL A 609 14.63 16.31 0.40
N GLY A 610 14.06 16.13 1.57
CA GLY A 610 12.67 16.41 1.91
C GLY A 610 11.67 15.54 1.13
N ILE A 611 11.84 14.20 1.17
CA ILE A 611 10.91 13.25 0.55
C ILE A 611 10.32 12.28 1.59
N PRO A 612 9.18 11.62 1.28
CA PRO A 612 8.52 10.72 2.22
C PRO A 612 9.44 9.60 2.75
N PRO A 613 9.31 9.19 4.00
CA PRO A 613 8.28 9.59 4.98
C PRO A 613 8.67 10.81 5.85
N THR A 614 9.76 11.52 5.54
CA THR A 614 10.29 12.65 6.32
C THR A 614 9.67 14.00 5.94
N ALA A 615 8.95 14.01 4.82
CA ALA A 615 8.15 15.14 4.33
C ALA A 615 6.84 14.62 3.74
N VAL A 616 5.89 15.51 3.49
CA VAL A 616 4.68 15.23 2.70
C VAL A 616 4.94 15.65 1.27
N LEU A 617 4.72 14.75 0.35
CA LEU A 617 4.88 14.97 -1.08
C LEU A 617 3.55 14.75 -1.79
N ALA A 618 3.17 15.64 -2.68
CA ALA A 618 1.98 15.49 -3.50
C ALA A 618 2.29 15.74 -4.97
N THR A 619 1.69 14.95 -5.85
CA THR A 619 1.68 15.22 -7.30
C THR A 619 0.30 15.72 -7.72
N ILE A 620 0.30 16.72 -8.58
CA ILE A 620 -0.90 17.28 -9.21
C ILE A 620 -0.71 17.14 -10.73
N ARG A 621 -1.49 16.25 -11.37
CA ARG A 621 -1.45 16.03 -12.82
C ARG A 621 -2.73 16.53 -13.47
N ALA A 622 -2.59 17.33 -14.52
CA ALA A 622 -3.69 17.84 -15.33
C ALA A 622 -3.18 18.33 -16.69
N ASP A 623 -4.08 18.79 -17.54
CA ASP A 623 -3.71 19.59 -18.73
C ASP A 623 -3.10 20.94 -18.33
N GLN A 624 -2.37 21.57 -19.26
CA GLN A 624 -1.64 22.81 -18.99
C GLN A 624 -2.55 23.95 -18.54
N LEU A 625 -3.75 24.07 -19.13
CA LEU A 625 -4.69 25.13 -18.80
C LEU A 625 -5.24 24.96 -17.37
N THR A 626 -5.58 23.74 -17.00
CA THR A 626 -6.04 23.39 -15.65
C THR A 626 -4.95 23.67 -14.61
N LEU A 627 -3.68 23.32 -14.89
CA LEU A 627 -2.58 23.62 -13.96
C LEU A 627 -2.35 25.10 -13.77
N ARG A 628 -2.44 25.92 -14.84
CA ARG A 628 -2.35 27.39 -14.71
C ARG A 628 -3.45 27.94 -13.80
N LYS A 629 -4.71 27.49 -13.99
CA LYS A 629 -5.83 27.88 -13.10
C LYS A 629 -5.59 27.48 -11.65
N ILE A 630 -4.97 26.31 -11.42
CA ILE A 630 -4.60 25.86 -10.09
C ILE A 630 -3.56 26.79 -9.49
N GLN A 631 -2.49 27.12 -10.23
CA GLN A 631 -1.43 28.02 -9.76
C GLN A 631 -1.95 29.44 -9.42
N GLU A 632 -2.99 29.93 -10.12
CA GLU A 632 -3.64 31.20 -9.83
C GLU A 632 -4.45 31.22 -8.54
N VAL A 633 -5.04 30.08 -8.13
CA VAL A 633 -5.96 30.00 -6.98
C VAL A 633 -5.38 29.28 -5.77
N ALA A 634 -4.28 28.55 -5.94
CA ALA A 634 -3.67 27.76 -4.88
C ALA A 634 -2.87 28.62 -3.92
N ASP A 635 -3.00 28.31 -2.62
CA ASP A 635 -2.17 28.88 -1.57
C ASP A 635 -1.17 27.83 -1.07
N PHE A 636 0.00 27.81 -1.68
CA PHE A 636 1.11 26.93 -1.32
C PHE A 636 2.20 27.66 -0.51
N ALA A 637 1.84 28.67 0.27
CA ALA A 637 2.80 29.55 0.95
C ALA A 637 3.82 28.80 1.83
N ASP A 638 3.39 27.68 2.44
CA ASP A 638 4.23 26.84 3.31
C ASP A 638 4.80 25.59 2.59
N ALA A 639 4.69 25.50 1.27
CA ALA A 639 5.11 24.36 0.49
C ALA A 639 5.99 24.78 -0.70
N GLN A 640 6.95 23.95 -1.05
CA GLN A 640 7.75 24.11 -2.25
C GLN A 640 7.02 23.48 -3.44
N VAL A 641 6.86 24.27 -4.52
CA VAL A 641 6.27 23.80 -5.77
C VAL A 641 7.38 23.65 -6.81
N ILE A 642 7.44 22.46 -7.43
CA ILE A 642 8.43 22.10 -8.45
C ILE A 642 7.68 21.74 -9.73
N GLY A 643 8.14 22.23 -10.86
CA GLY A 643 7.52 22.09 -12.18
C GLY A 643 6.82 23.36 -12.66
N PRO A 644 5.92 23.28 -13.66
CA PRO A 644 5.36 22.05 -14.23
C PRO A 644 6.33 21.29 -15.14
N SER A 645 6.34 19.96 -15.02
CA SER A 645 7.04 19.04 -15.94
C SER A 645 6.04 18.32 -16.82
N GLN A 646 6.37 18.12 -18.09
CA GLN A 646 5.52 17.39 -19.03
C GLN A 646 5.69 15.87 -18.83
N ILE A 647 4.58 15.14 -18.68
CA ILE A 647 4.53 13.68 -18.58
C ILE A 647 3.52 13.17 -19.61
N GLY A 648 4.01 12.72 -20.75
CA GLY A 648 3.15 12.37 -21.89
C GLY A 648 2.34 13.58 -22.38
N GLU A 649 1.02 13.46 -22.41
CA GLU A 649 0.11 14.54 -22.80
C GLU A 649 -0.30 15.46 -21.64
N GLN A 650 0.08 15.11 -20.42
CA GLN A 650 -0.26 15.89 -19.22
C GLN A 650 0.95 16.62 -18.65
N PHE A 651 0.67 17.54 -17.75
CA PHE A 651 1.68 18.25 -16.98
C PHE A 651 1.53 17.91 -15.50
N GLN A 652 2.66 17.89 -14.79
CA GLN A 652 2.73 17.57 -13.37
C GLN A 652 3.37 18.72 -12.59
N LEU A 653 2.74 19.08 -11.48
CA LEU A 653 3.37 19.82 -10.39
C LEU A 653 3.69 18.83 -9.26
N LEU A 654 4.87 19.01 -8.68
CA LEU A 654 5.27 18.35 -7.45
C LEU A 654 5.20 19.38 -6.32
N VAL A 655 4.44 19.08 -5.28
CA VAL A 655 4.28 19.95 -4.12
C VAL A 655 4.80 19.26 -2.89
N ARG A 656 5.80 19.85 -2.23
CA ARG A 656 6.49 19.31 -1.09
C ARG A 656 6.32 20.19 0.13
N SER A 657 6.00 19.59 1.28
CA SER A 657 5.83 20.30 2.54
C SER A 657 6.49 19.53 3.70
N ARG A 658 6.89 20.23 4.74
CA ARG A 658 7.35 19.64 5.99
C ARG A 658 6.23 18.82 6.64
N LEU A 659 6.58 17.83 7.47
CA LEU A 659 5.58 16.98 8.14
C LEU A 659 4.61 17.78 9.03
N ASP A 660 5.13 18.77 9.77
CA ASP A 660 4.35 19.63 10.68
C ASP A 660 3.35 20.54 9.92
N LYS A 661 3.60 20.81 8.64
CA LYS A 661 2.72 21.56 7.73
C LYS A 661 1.91 20.69 6.77
N GLY A 662 2.08 19.39 6.85
CA GLY A 662 1.47 18.43 5.93
C GLY A 662 -0.07 18.47 5.95
N GLU A 663 -0.69 18.78 7.10
CA GLU A 663 -2.14 18.90 7.19
C GLU A 663 -2.66 20.14 6.42
N VAL A 664 -1.95 21.26 6.53
CA VAL A 664 -2.28 22.48 5.79
C VAL A 664 -2.22 22.23 4.27
N LEU A 665 -1.18 21.55 3.80
CA LEU A 665 -1.06 21.17 2.40
C LEU A 665 -2.24 20.27 1.95
N ARG A 666 -2.61 19.26 2.73
CA ARG A 666 -3.73 18.36 2.40
C ARG A 666 -5.07 19.09 2.31
N GLN A 667 -5.33 20.00 3.25
CA GLN A 667 -6.54 20.82 3.24
C GLN A 667 -6.60 21.74 2.01
N GLU A 668 -5.48 22.35 1.63
CA GLU A 668 -5.39 23.15 0.43
C GLU A 668 -5.63 22.33 -0.85
N LEU A 669 -5.03 21.14 -0.94
CA LEU A 669 -5.26 20.23 -2.06
C LEU A 669 -6.73 19.79 -2.16
N GLN A 670 -7.40 19.52 -1.03
CA GLN A 670 -8.84 19.23 -1.01
C GLN A 670 -9.67 20.42 -1.49
N ARG A 671 -9.29 21.65 -1.06
CA ARG A 671 -9.94 22.88 -1.51
C ARG A 671 -9.83 23.05 -3.02
N ILE A 672 -8.62 22.84 -3.57
CA ILE A 672 -8.35 22.89 -5.01
C ILE A 672 -9.22 21.89 -5.78
N GLN A 673 -9.27 20.64 -5.33
CA GLN A 673 -10.11 19.61 -5.97
C GLN A 673 -11.60 19.98 -5.93
N ALA A 674 -12.10 20.54 -4.83
CA ALA A 674 -13.48 20.99 -4.71
C ALA A 674 -13.77 22.17 -5.65
N VAL A 675 -12.86 23.14 -5.77
CA VAL A 675 -12.97 24.28 -6.70
C VAL A 675 -12.95 23.80 -8.14
N ALA A 676 -11.99 22.94 -8.52
CA ALA A 676 -11.86 22.36 -9.84
C ALA A 676 -13.13 21.58 -10.24
N SER A 677 -13.64 20.75 -9.33
CA SER A 677 -14.86 19.99 -9.51
C SER A 677 -16.10 20.88 -9.70
N ARG A 678 -16.23 21.97 -8.91
CA ARG A 678 -17.36 22.92 -9.02
C ARG A 678 -17.31 23.72 -10.31
N LYS A 679 -16.12 24.17 -10.68
CA LYS A 679 -15.89 24.98 -11.90
C LYS A 679 -15.75 24.13 -13.16
N LYS A 680 -15.87 22.79 -13.05
CA LYS A 680 -15.75 21.85 -14.17
C LYS A 680 -14.43 22.03 -14.95
N TRP A 681 -13.31 22.23 -14.23
CA TRP A 681 -12.01 22.22 -14.86
C TRP A 681 -11.71 20.82 -15.42
N GLY A 682 -10.72 20.67 -16.27
CA GLY A 682 -10.35 19.38 -16.86
C GLY A 682 -10.06 18.27 -15.86
N SER A 683 -9.62 17.12 -16.34
CA SER A 683 -9.24 16.00 -15.48
C SER A 683 -8.10 16.41 -14.55
N LEU A 684 -8.31 16.22 -13.25
CA LEU A 684 -7.35 16.53 -12.20
C LEU A 684 -7.05 15.29 -11.39
N LYS A 685 -5.79 14.86 -11.39
CA LYS A 685 -5.29 13.77 -10.54
C LYS A 685 -4.38 14.34 -9.46
N VAL A 686 -4.75 14.13 -8.20
CA VAL A 686 -3.93 14.48 -7.03
C VAL A 686 -3.56 13.19 -6.31
N GLN A 687 -2.28 13.02 -5.99
CA GLN A 687 -1.80 11.86 -5.25
C GLN A 687 -0.82 12.32 -4.17
N VAL A 688 -1.07 11.90 -2.92
CA VAL A 688 -0.21 12.16 -1.77
C VAL A 688 0.71 10.97 -1.55
N ASP A 689 1.98 11.25 -1.26
CA ASP A 689 3.06 10.29 -1.08
C ASP A 689 3.10 9.22 -2.19
N PRO A 690 3.24 9.67 -3.48
CA PRO A 690 3.17 8.79 -4.64
C PRO A 690 4.34 7.80 -4.65
N LEU A 691 4.11 6.61 -5.20
CA LEU A 691 5.18 5.62 -5.43
C LEU A 691 6.09 6.03 -6.60
N GLU A 692 5.54 6.72 -7.59
CA GLU A 692 6.24 7.19 -8.81
C GLU A 692 6.13 8.70 -8.91
N LEU A 693 7.22 9.35 -9.26
CA LEU A 693 7.31 10.80 -9.46
C LEU A 693 7.14 11.18 -10.94
#